data_87b27fb2d5aa493726ece77f71adc981
#
_entry.id   87b27fb2d5aa493726ece77f71adc981
#
_cell.length_a   1.000
_cell.length_b   1.000
_cell.length_c   1.000
_cell.angle_alpha   90.00
_cell.angle_beta   90.00
_cell.angle_gamma   90.00
#
_symmetry.space_group_name_H-M   'P 1'
#
loop_
_entity.id
_entity.type
_entity.pdbx_description
1 polymer ?
#
loop_
_entity_poly.entity_id
_entity_poly.type
_entity_poly.pdbx_seq_one_letter_code
_entity_poly.pdbx_strand_id
1 'polypeptide(L)'
;MIGISLGSLNTSVSYGKKVPGTSRIQCELLLSETSLRSSPSIISYTNSHRLASESANLVIKKHINSTFTNLSRLIGFNPNSEFSKKEFNEYTLVGGQYNPQKNVFTINVNGNPFELSPESVVVGFLDKVRQHYIVKQNIPAETFIFSVPDYFTCIHKDYFMNIIRASGFTNNVHLINESTAITLYYGYKNYHDYFVVKNISDSDPTKKGVDPTVVKYVIFIDAGYSKTSFIFSKLTHNVFTVLDSSTMPFFGGRNLDDAIFRMCVQKFKEKTGIDISKNKKIRIRMLDQIAKTRKALTVNPEMTLSFDSLSDDEDFSYVLKRAEFEAIIKNNLNEFQAAFKTFYEQCQKKYPDAMINNIEMAGELMRTPALQNIVKNVTGIEMSKRILTDECIAIGCSLYGSIMVGSFPVTNFQGIYHVNKYTITYALNYSYPQVLIEAKKEIPQIKTVILPGDLFSNQFVSLCFYHLPQEMQFYLSSPDYFLIEYQLISQGILNQCPKLSEVQVNLLIDNNGFVHINSINLFDMTGKSMPLQFQPGIIIANRKGLYMAPDTMKARENQLMAVEQSFEKTDIEYQKYFAFKNDLEAKLYAIRNKVNSKNLGNNIFQGMKLMDALSDIENTITGVSDEEVIDLMPIQNQLNQIATTFRL
;
A
#
# COMPACT_ATOMS: atom_id res chain seq x y z
N MET A 1 -6.96 -10.98 -12.80
CA MET A 1 -7.07 -9.95 -11.75
C MET A 1 -5.79 -9.86 -10.96
N ILE A 2 -5.42 -8.67 -10.52
CA ILE A 2 -4.20 -8.41 -9.77
C ILE A 2 -4.58 -7.88 -8.38
N GLY A 3 -3.98 -8.46 -7.34
CA GLY A 3 -4.06 -7.97 -5.97
C GLY A 3 -2.75 -7.30 -5.57
N ILE A 4 -2.81 -6.09 -5.02
CA ILE A 4 -1.64 -5.30 -4.66
C ILE A 4 -1.76 -4.86 -3.20
N SER A 5 -0.72 -5.16 -2.42
CA SER A 5 -0.55 -4.70 -1.04
C SER A 5 0.64 -3.75 -0.97
N LEU A 6 0.37 -2.46 -0.81
CA LEU A 6 1.38 -1.42 -0.63
C LEU A 6 1.67 -1.23 0.87
N GLY A 7 2.60 -2.01 1.39
CA GLY A 7 3.08 -1.86 2.76
C GLY A 7 4.08 -0.70 2.92
N SER A 8 4.36 -0.31 4.18
CA SER A 8 5.33 0.75 4.47
C SER A 8 6.77 0.33 4.21
N LEU A 9 7.08 -0.95 4.38
CA LEU A 9 8.42 -1.50 4.13
C LEU A 9 8.49 -2.23 2.79
N ASN A 10 7.51 -3.09 2.51
CA ASN A 10 7.48 -3.94 1.32
C ASN A 10 6.13 -3.87 0.62
N THR A 11 6.14 -4.07 -0.68
CA THR A 11 4.98 -4.22 -1.57
C THR A 11 4.93 -5.65 -2.08
N SER A 12 3.75 -6.28 -2.05
CA SER A 12 3.50 -7.61 -2.61
C SER A 12 2.42 -7.53 -3.68
N VAL A 13 2.60 -8.29 -4.74
CA VAL A 13 1.67 -8.34 -5.89
C VAL A 13 1.26 -9.79 -6.12
N SER A 14 -0.02 -10.03 -6.29
CA SER A 14 -0.57 -11.35 -6.58
C SER A 14 -1.37 -11.36 -7.87
N TYR A 15 -1.42 -12.49 -8.53
CA TYR A 15 -2.19 -12.73 -9.73
C TYR A 15 -3.20 -13.86 -9.53
N GLY A 16 -4.47 -13.54 -9.75
CA GLY A 16 -5.54 -14.53 -9.81
C GLY A 16 -5.80 -14.93 -11.27
N LYS A 17 -5.49 -16.18 -11.62
CA LYS A 17 -5.70 -16.73 -12.95
C LYS A 17 -6.78 -17.80 -12.94
N LYS A 18 -7.55 -17.86 -14.03
CA LYS A 18 -8.56 -18.90 -14.21
C LYS A 18 -7.88 -20.25 -14.42
N VAL A 19 -8.34 -21.28 -13.68
CA VAL A 19 -7.88 -22.64 -13.86
C VAL A 19 -8.51 -23.22 -15.13
N PRO A 20 -7.72 -23.69 -16.11
CA PRO A 20 -8.24 -24.24 -17.38
C PRO A 20 -9.30 -25.32 -17.14
N GLY A 21 -10.40 -25.26 -17.89
CA GLY A 21 -11.50 -26.22 -17.79
C GLY A 21 -12.43 -26.06 -16.58
N THR A 22 -12.22 -25.02 -15.74
CA THR A 22 -13.05 -24.75 -14.57
C THR A 22 -13.50 -23.29 -14.50
N SER A 23 -14.48 -22.99 -13.65
CA SER A 23 -14.83 -21.62 -13.27
C SER A 23 -13.98 -21.05 -12.12
N ARG A 24 -13.02 -21.84 -11.59
CA ARG A 24 -12.24 -21.48 -10.40
C ARG A 24 -11.02 -20.63 -10.75
N ILE A 25 -10.62 -19.79 -9.82
CA ILE A 25 -9.41 -18.97 -9.88
C ILE A 25 -8.39 -19.49 -8.89
N GLN A 26 -7.14 -19.59 -9.34
CA GLN A 26 -5.98 -19.83 -8.49
C GLN A 26 -5.25 -18.50 -8.30
N CYS A 27 -4.96 -18.13 -7.04
CA CYS A 27 -4.22 -16.94 -6.70
C CYS A 27 -2.79 -17.31 -6.28
N GLU A 28 -1.80 -16.64 -6.87
CA GLU A 28 -0.38 -16.83 -6.58
C GLU A 28 0.33 -15.47 -6.53
N LEU A 29 1.45 -15.39 -5.80
CA LEU A 29 2.28 -14.18 -5.81
C LEU A 29 3.08 -14.09 -7.10
N LEU A 30 3.22 -12.86 -7.58
CA LEU A 30 4.20 -12.51 -8.60
C LEU A 30 5.54 -12.20 -7.91
N LEU A 31 6.62 -12.72 -8.48
CA LEU A 31 7.95 -12.55 -7.91
C LEU A 31 8.59 -11.23 -8.36
N SER A 32 9.41 -10.65 -7.48
CA SER A 32 10.20 -9.45 -7.74
C SER A 32 11.33 -9.69 -8.76
N GLU A 33 12.06 -8.64 -9.13
CA GLU A 33 13.25 -8.75 -10.01
C GLU A 33 14.31 -9.69 -9.44
N THR A 34 14.38 -9.81 -8.12
CA THR A 34 15.31 -10.70 -7.41
C THR A 34 14.66 -12.02 -6.99
N SER A 35 13.52 -12.39 -7.59
CA SER A 35 12.76 -13.61 -7.30
C SER A 35 12.25 -13.72 -5.86
N LEU A 36 12.06 -12.59 -5.18
CA LEU A 36 11.46 -12.52 -3.86
C LEU A 36 9.93 -12.37 -3.94
N ARG A 37 9.23 -12.75 -2.87
CA ARG A 37 7.76 -12.68 -2.74
C ARG A 37 7.22 -11.27 -2.47
N SER A 38 8.11 -10.35 -2.14
CA SER A 38 7.80 -8.93 -1.91
C SER A 38 9.01 -8.08 -2.26
N SER A 39 8.76 -6.85 -2.70
CA SER A 39 9.77 -5.85 -3.04
C SER A 39 9.78 -4.71 -2.02
N PRO A 40 10.93 -4.08 -1.73
CA PRO A 40 10.98 -2.87 -0.92
C PRO A 40 10.10 -1.75 -1.46
N SER A 41 9.30 -1.11 -0.60
CA SER A 41 8.48 0.06 -0.94
C SER A 41 9.33 1.34 -0.90
N ILE A 42 10.19 1.50 -1.91
CA ILE A 42 11.20 2.57 -1.99
C ILE A 42 11.37 3.04 -3.43
N ILE A 43 11.57 4.34 -3.62
CA ILE A 43 11.89 4.95 -4.91
C ILE A 43 13.03 5.95 -4.76
N SER A 44 14.00 5.92 -5.67
CA SER A 44 15.13 6.84 -5.77
C SER A 44 15.08 7.59 -7.10
N TYR A 45 15.26 8.90 -7.04
CA TYR A 45 15.45 9.76 -8.20
C TYR A 45 16.95 10.00 -8.34
N THR A 46 17.57 9.36 -9.34
CA THR A 46 18.98 9.57 -9.68
C THR A 46 19.13 10.69 -10.69
N ASN A 47 20.34 10.97 -11.11
CA ASN A 47 20.59 12.03 -12.11
C ASN A 47 20.06 11.68 -13.51
N SER A 48 19.93 10.41 -13.84
CA SER A 48 19.57 9.94 -15.18
C SER A 48 18.22 9.27 -15.28
N HIS A 49 17.74 8.64 -14.19
CA HIS A 49 16.49 7.85 -14.22
C HIS A 49 15.98 7.58 -12.80
N ARG A 50 14.80 7.00 -12.70
CA ARG A 50 14.24 6.54 -11.43
C ARG A 50 14.46 5.06 -11.21
N LEU A 51 14.84 4.72 -10.00
CA LEU A 51 14.96 3.35 -9.51
C LEU A 51 13.88 3.07 -8.46
N ALA A 52 13.32 1.87 -8.45
CA ALA A 52 12.35 1.45 -7.45
C ALA A 52 12.76 0.11 -6.85
N SER A 53 12.18 -0.22 -5.71
CA SER A 53 12.32 -1.51 -5.04
C SER A 53 13.79 -1.87 -4.75
N GLU A 54 14.25 -3.04 -5.13
CA GLU A 54 15.60 -3.55 -4.85
C GLU A 54 16.69 -2.62 -5.44
N SER A 55 16.49 -2.17 -6.66
CA SER A 55 17.45 -1.27 -7.34
C SER A 55 17.58 0.08 -6.62
N ALA A 56 16.48 0.64 -6.12
CA ALA A 56 16.52 1.86 -5.30
C ALA A 56 17.21 1.63 -3.95
N ASN A 57 17.01 0.44 -3.36
CA ASN A 57 17.65 0.10 -2.08
C ASN A 57 19.17 -0.01 -2.18
N LEU A 58 19.71 -0.40 -3.34
CA LEU A 58 21.16 -0.44 -3.57
C LEU A 58 21.80 0.96 -3.58
N VAL A 59 21.08 1.95 -4.09
CA VAL A 59 21.60 3.32 -4.28
C VAL A 59 21.22 4.32 -3.18
N ILE A 60 20.41 3.93 -2.20
CA ILE A 60 19.89 4.83 -1.15
C ILE A 60 20.99 5.61 -0.43
N LYS A 61 22.16 4.99 -0.17
CA LYS A 61 23.27 5.62 0.53
C LYS A 61 23.89 6.77 -0.28
N LYS A 62 23.85 6.67 -1.62
CA LYS A 62 24.37 7.68 -2.55
C LYS A 62 23.32 8.78 -2.80
N HIS A 63 22.05 8.40 -2.91
CA HIS A 63 20.92 9.27 -3.26
C HIS A 63 19.98 9.56 -2.10
N ILE A 64 20.51 9.67 -0.88
CA ILE A 64 19.68 9.83 0.33
C ILE A 64 18.72 11.03 0.29
N ASN A 65 19.13 12.11 -0.38
CA ASN A 65 18.34 13.35 -0.48
C ASN A 65 17.31 13.32 -1.62
N SER A 66 17.24 12.24 -2.38
CA SER A 66 16.26 12.02 -3.46
C SER A 66 15.67 10.61 -3.43
N THR A 67 15.77 9.91 -2.29
CA THR A 67 15.18 8.59 -2.08
C THR A 67 14.08 8.66 -1.05
N PHE A 68 12.92 8.08 -1.37
CA PHE A 68 11.73 8.06 -0.53
C PHE A 68 11.41 6.64 -0.08
N THR A 69 11.11 6.48 1.21
CA THR A 69 10.69 5.24 1.87
C THR A 69 9.33 5.44 2.54
N ASN A 70 8.75 4.40 3.13
CA ASN A 70 7.46 4.48 3.81
C ASN A 70 6.33 5.05 2.92
N LEU A 71 6.31 4.70 1.64
CA LEU A 71 5.48 5.31 0.60
C LEU A 71 3.98 5.27 0.91
N SER A 72 3.49 4.19 1.52
CA SER A 72 2.09 4.09 1.95
C SER A 72 1.68 5.17 2.97
N ARG A 73 2.65 5.78 3.66
CA ARG A 73 2.44 6.86 4.65
C ARG A 73 2.33 8.24 4.02
N LEU A 74 2.66 8.35 2.73
CA LEU A 74 2.51 9.59 1.94
C LEU A 74 1.11 9.72 1.31
N ILE A 75 0.30 8.65 1.35
CA ILE A 75 -1.07 8.67 0.81
C ILE A 75 -1.96 9.52 1.72
N GLY A 76 -2.60 10.56 1.15
CA GLY A 76 -3.41 11.51 1.91
C GLY A 76 -2.59 12.37 2.88
N PHE A 77 -1.29 12.54 2.64
CA PHE A 77 -0.42 13.35 3.47
C PHE A 77 -0.86 14.82 3.46
N ASN A 78 -1.23 15.30 4.63
CA ASN A 78 -1.67 16.69 4.85
C ASN A 78 -0.85 17.30 6.00
N PRO A 79 -0.02 18.33 5.74
CA PRO A 79 0.86 18.92 6.75
C PRO A 79 0.12 19.53 7.96
N ASN A 80 -1.19 19.77 7.83
CA ASN A 80 -2.02 20.31 8.90
C ASN A 80 -2.59 19.22 9.83
N SER A 81 -2.60 17.94 9.42
CA SER A 81 -3.07 16.84 10.27
C SER A 81 -1.99 16.43 11.28
N GLU A 82 -2.40 16.06 12.49
CA GLU A 82 -1.50 15.55 13.52
C GLU A 82 -0.82 14.24 13.10
N PHE A 83 -1.53 13.42 12.35
CA PHE A 83 -0.99 12.18 11.78
C PHE A 83 0.22 12.44 10.88
N SER A 84 0.08 13.37 9.93
CA SER A 84 1.16 13.69 8.99
C SER A 84 2.33 14.40 9.67
N LYS A 85 2.05 15.30 10.62
CA LYS A 85 3.11 15.96 11.43
C LYS A 85 3.93 14.93 12.19
N LYS A 86 3.27 13.99 12.86
CA LYS A 86 3.96 12.93 13.62
C LYS A 86 4.75 12.02 12.69
N GLU A 87 4.17 11.60 11.56
CA GLU A 87 4.86 10.78 10.57
C GLU A 87 6.13 11.46 10.08
N PHE A 88 6.01 12.71 9.65
CA PHE A 88 7.14 13.47 9.10
C PHE A 88 8.26 13.70 10.13
N ASN A 89 7.90 14.14 11.34
CA ASN A 89 8.88 14.53 12.36
C ASN A 89 9.61 13.34 12.99
N GLU A 90 8.92 12.20 13.17
CA GLU A 90 9.47 11.09 13.95
C GLU A 90 10.00 9.95 13.08
N TYR A 91 9.41 9.70 11.90
CA TYR A 91 9.63 8.44 11.19
C TYR A 91 10.08 8.56 9.74
N THR A 92 9.86 9.69 9.10
CA THR A 92 10.08 9.79 7.66
C THR A 92 11.55 10.02 7.34
N LEU A 93 12.22 9.01 6.81
CA LEU A 93 13.52 9.13 6.14
C LEU A 93 13.26 9.61 4.70
N VAL A 94 12.73 10.81 4.56
CA VAL A 94 12.39 11.38 3.25
C VAL A 94 13.59 12.07 2.66
N GLY A 95 13.80 11.83 1.37
CA GLY A 95 14.70 12.62 0.56
C GLY A 95 14.16 14.03 0.30
N GLY A 96 15.08 14.96 0.10
CA GLY A 96 14.76 16.34 -0.24
C GLY A 96 14.36 17.23 0.95
N GLN A 97 14.12 18.50 0.64
CA GLN A 97 13.61 19.47 1.59
C GLN A 97 12.09 19.55 1.45
N TYR A 98 11.39 19.35 2.57
CA TYR A 98 9.94 19.47 2.57
C TYR A 98 9.50 20.90 2.82
N ASN A 99 8.62 21.42 1.95
CA ASN A 99 7.95 22.71 2.09
C ASN A 99 6.49 22.48 2.50
N PRO A 100 6.12 22.74 3.78
CA PRO A 100 4.76 22.49 4.27
C PRO A 100 3.70 23.45 3.70
N GLN A 101 4.09 24.68 3.29
CA GLN A 101 3.14 25.64 2.71
C GLN A 101 2.67 25.19 1.33
N LYS A 102 3.57 24.61 0.53
CA LYS A 102 3.27 24.09 -0.81
C LYS A 102 2.89 22.61 -0.80
N ASN A 103 3.11 21.90 0.30
CA ASN A 103 3.00 20.45 0.41
C ASN A 103 3.82 19.73 -0.67
N VAL A 104 5.10 20.09 -0.82
CA VAL A 104 6.02 19.48 -1.79
C VAL A 104 7.38 19.18 -1.16
N PHE A 105 8.05 18.17 -1.72
CA PHE A 105 9.46 17.88 -1.50
C PHE A 105 10.29 18.46 -2.64
N THR A 106 11.37 19.15 -2.31
CA THR A 106 12.35 19.59 -3.30
C THR A 106 13.52 18.64 -3.32
N ILE A 107 13.78 18.02 -4.45
CA ILE A 107 14.93 17.14 -4.73
C ILE A 107 15.82 17.79 -5.80
N ASN A 108 17.09 17.41 -5.87
CA ASN A 108 18.00 17.80 -6.94
C ASN A 108 18.21 16.64 -7.89
N VAL A 109 17.95 16.89 -9.17
CA VAL A 109 18.20 15.94 -10.26
C VAL A 109 19.06 16.68 -11.30
N ASN A 110 20.23 16.18 -11.60
CA ASN A 110 21.20 16.84 -12.50
C ASN A 110 21.52 18.29 -12.11
N GLY A 111 21.60 18.59 -10.81
CA GLY A 111 21.86 19.95 -10.32
C GLY A 111 20.66 20.89 -10.38
N ASN A 112 19.53 20.46 -10.93
CA ASN A 112 18.29 21.23 -11.00
C ASN A 112 17.34 20.86 -9.86
N PRO A 113 16.74 21.85 -9.17
CA PRO A 113 15.73 21.60 -8.17
C PRO A 113 14.43 21.13 -8.83
N PHE A 114 13.82 20.09 -8.30
CA PHE A 114 12.54 19.52 -8.75
C PHE A 114 11.57 19.41 -7.58
N GLU A 115 10.34 19.91 -7.74
CA GLU A 115 9.30 19.85 -6.71
C GLU A 115 8.37 18.65 -6.95
N LEU A 116 8.24 17.78 -5.95
CA LEU A 116 7.39 16.59 -5.96
C LEU A 116 6.36 16.68 -4.85
N SER A 117 5.08 16.53 -5.18
CA SER A 117 4.07 16.31 -4.14
C SER A 117 4.21 14.91 -3.52
N PRO A 118 3.73 14.68 -2.27
CA PRO A 118 3.70 13.35 -1.69
C PRO A 118 3.02 12.32 -2.60
N GLU A 119 1.93 12.70 -3.28
CA GLU A 119 1.23 11.84 -4.23
C GLU A 119 2.09 11.50 -5.44
N SER A 120 2.81 12.48 -6.03
CA SER A 120 3.69 12.26 -7.20
C SER A 120 4.76 11.21 -6.91
N VAL A 121 5.29 11.19 -5.68
CA VAL A 121 6.26 10.18 -5.26
C VAL A 121 5.64 8.77 -5.28
N VAL A 122 4.41 8.63 -4.77
CA VAL A 122 3.72 7.33 -4.75
C VAL A 122 3.28 6.93 -6.16
N VAL A 123 2.86 7.88 -7.00
CA VAL A 123 2.56 7.64 -8.43
C VAL A 123 3.78 7.03 -9.13
N GLY A 124 4.94 7.65 -8.99
CA GLY A 124 6.17 7.14 -9.61
C GLY A 124 6.54 5.73 -9.17
N PHE A 125 6.36 5.42 -7.88
CA PHE A 125 6.59 4.07 -7.38
C PHE A 125 5.58 3.05 -7.95
N LEU A 126 4.29 3.37 -7.92
CA LEU A 126 3.27 2.46 -8.42
C LEU A 126 3.36 2.24 -9.94
N ASP A 127 3.78 3.25 -10.71
CA ASP A 127 4.07 3.05 -12.13
C ASP A 127 5.21 2.03 -12.32
N LYS A 128 6.32 2.14 -11.55
CA LYS A 128 7.40 1.15 -11.59
C LYS A 128 6.93 -0.24 -11.19
N VAL A 129 6.05 -0.37 -10.19
CA VAL A 129 5.41 -1.64 -9.83
C VAL A 129 4.58 -2.19 -11.01
N ARG A 130 3.78 -1.35 -11.67
CA ARG A 130 3.00 -1.74 -12.86
C ARG A 130 3.90 -2.21 -14.00
N GLN A 131 4.94 -1.43 -14.30
CA GLN A 131 5.90 -1.77 -15.35
C GLN A 131 6.58 -3.12 -15.09
N HIS A 132 7.03 -3.34 -13.86
CA HIS A 132 7.74 -4.57 -13.51
C HIS A 132 6.83 -5.80 -13.47
N TYR A 133 5.72 -5.76 -12.69
CA TYR A 133 4.92 -6.94 -12.42
C TYR A 133 3.88 -7.26 -13.50
N ILE A 134 3.46 -6.26 -14.27
CA ILE A 134 2.37 -6.43 -15.23
C ILE A 134 2.89 -6.34 -16.66
N VAL A 135 3.55 -5.23 -17.02
CA VAL A 135 3.96 -4.98 -18.40
C VAL A 135 5.10 -5.92 -18.81
N LYS A 136 6.21 -5.95 -18.06
CA LYS A 136 7.37 -6.80 -18.39
C LYS A 136 7.06 -8.30 -18.35
N GLN A 137 6.22 -8.72 -17.39
CA GLN A 137 5.82 -10.13 -17.28
C GLN A 137 4.64 -10.50 -18.18
N ASN A 138 4.11 -9.54 -18.97
CA ASN A 138 2.98 -9.72 -19.87
C ASN A 138 1.76 -10.37 -19.22
N ILE A 139 1.40 -9.89 -18.01
CA ILE A 139 0.27 -10.44 -17.26
C ILE A 139 -1.04 -9.85 -17.78
N PRO A 140 -1.98 -10.66 -18.29
CA PRO A 140 -3.28 -10.17 -18.71
C PRO A 140 -4.13 -9.83 -17.47
N ALA A 141 -4.36 -8.54 -17.23
CA ALA A 141 -5.12 -8.07 -16.09
C ALA A 141 -6.13 -6.99 -16.49
N GLU A 142 -7.40 -7.23 -16.13
CA GLU A 142 -8.50 -6.29 -16.37
C GLU A 142 -9.01 -5.65 -15.07
N THR A 143 -8.73 -6.27 -13.93
CA THR A 143 -9.22 -5.83 -12.61
C THR A 143 -8.06 -5.77 -11.63
N PHE A 144 -7.95 -4.66 -10.92
CA PHE A 144 -6.91 -4.36 -9.95
C PHE A 144 -7.53 -4.10 -8.58
N ILE A 145 -7.07 -4.84 -7.58
CA ILE A 145 -7.54 -4.70 -6.20
C ILE A 145 -6.38 -4.26 -5.34
N PHE A 146 -6.49 -3.08 -4.71
CA PHE A 146 -5.50 -2.56 -3.79
C PHE A 146 -5.99 -2.68 -2.35
N SER A 147 -5.14 -3.12 -1.45
CA SER A 147 -5.44 -3.05 -0.03
C SER A 147 -5.17 -1.65 0.53
N VAL A 148 -5.97 -1.28 1.52
CA VAL A 148 -5.80 -0.05 2.28
C VAL A 148 -5.81 -0.34 3.79
N PRO A 149 -5.01 0.37 4.59
CA PRO A 149 -5.05 0.26 6.04
C PRO A 149 -6.45 0.57 6.59
N ASP A 150 -6.87 -0.14 7.64
CA ASP A 150 -8.20 0.02 8.24
C ASP A 150 -8.45 1.41 8.83
N TYR A 151 -7.42 2.19 9.14
CA TYR A 151 -7.58 3.57 9.60
C TYR A 151 -7.81 4.58 8.48
N PHE A 152 -7.71 4.17 7.19
CA PHE A 152 -8.00 5.08 6.08
C PHE A 152 -9.45 5.55 6.12
N THR A 153 -9.61 6.85 6.05
CA THR A 153 -10.91 7.49 5.84
C THR A 153 -11.30 7.41 4.37
N CYS A 154 -12.54 7.74 4.03
CA CYS A 154 -12.95 7.89 2.63
C CYS A 154 -12.04 8.85 1.87
N ILE A 155 -11.59 9.92 2.53
CA ILE A 155 -10.68 10.92 1.94
C ILE A 155 -9.35 10.30 1.55
N HIS A 156 -8.71 9.55 2.45
CA HIS A 156 -7.47 8.83 2.13
C HIS A 156 -7.67 7.84 0.97
N LYS A 157 -8.80 7.14 0.94
CA LYS A 157 -9.15 6.21 -0.14
C LYS A 157 -9.30 6.91 -1.49
N ASP A 158 -9.92 8.09 -1.49
CA ASP A 158 -10.10 8.89 -2.70
C ASP A 158 -8.76 9.42 -3.25
N TYR A 159 -7.89 9.94 -2.37
CA TYR A 159 -6.51 10.28 -2.73
C TYR A 159 -5.77 9.10 -3.35
N PHE A 160 -5.91 7.93 -2.74
CA PHE A 160 -5.24 6.74 -3.23
C PHE A 160 -5.77 6.30 -4.59
N MET A 161 -7.09 6.39 -4.81
CA MET A 161 -7.67 6.13 -6.14
C MET A 161 -7.10 7.03 -7.23
N ASN A 162 -6.90 8.33 -6.94
CA ASN A 162 -6.29 9.26 -7.89
C ASN A 162 -4.83 8.89 -8.18
N ILE A 163 -4.06 8.55 -7.15
CA ILE A 163 -2.68 8.06 -7.29
C ILE A 163 -2.63 6.82 -8.18
N ILE A 164 -3.48 5.82 -7.91
CA ILE A 164 -3.54 4.57 -8.66
C ILE A 164 -3.84 4.83 -10.14
N ARG A 165 -4.84 5.68 -10.43
CA ARG A 165 -5.18 6.03 -11.82
C ARG A 165 -4.05 6.78 -12.52
N ALA A 166 -3.44 7.76 -11.85
CA ALA A 166 -2.30 8.51 -12.38
C ALA A 166 -1.08 7.62 -12.64
N SER A 167 -0.95 6.47 -11.93
CA SER A 167 0.10 5.47 -12.15
C SER A 167 -0.21 4.51 -13.32
N GLY A 168 -1.25 4.78 -14.10
CA GLY A 168 -1.62 3.99 -15.29
C GLY A 168 -2.46 2.74 -15.02
N PHE A 169 -2.98 2.55 -13.79
CA PHE A 169 -4.01 1.53 -13.51
C PHE A 169 -5.39 2.11 -13.82
N THR A 170 -5.82 2.04 -15.08
CA THR A 170 -7.03 2.74 -15.56
C THR A 170 -8.28 1.89 -15.60
N ASN A 171 -8.15 0.54 -15.61
CA ASN A 171 -9.27 -0.37 -15.71
C ASN A 171 -9.71 -0.85 -14.31
N ASN A 172 -10.99 -1.10 -14.11
CA ASN A 172 -11.61 -1.78 -12.95
C ASN A 172 -10.78 -1.80 -11.65
N VAL A 173 -10.51 -0.63 -11.07
CA VAL A 173 -9.74 -0.49 -9.83
C VAL A 173 -10.68 -0.50 -8.63
N HIS A 174 -10.36 -1.33 -7.63
CA HIS A 174 -11.10 -1.43 -6.39
C HIS A 174 -10.17 -1.37 -5.18
N LEU A 175 -10.69 -0.82 -4.08
CA LEU A 175 -10.01 -0.79 -2.79
C LEU A 175 -10.71 -1.74 -1.81
N ILE A 176 -9.92 -2.45 -1.00
CA ILE A 176 -10.43 -3.20 0.14
C ILE A 176 -9.59 -2.94 1.38
N ASN A 177 -10.18 -3.08 2.56
CA ASN A 177 -9.42 -2.97 3.80
C ASN A 177 -8.49 -4.18 3.98
N GLU A 178 -7.32 -3.98 4.59
CA GLU A 178 -6.38 -5.07 4.89
C GLU A 178 -7.02 -6.14 5.77
N SER A 179 -7.87 -5.75 6.74
CA SER A 179 -8.66 -6.67 7.55
C SER A 179 -9.55 -7.60 6.72
N THR A 180 -10.18 -7.07 5.67
CA THR A 180 -11.00 -7.83 4.72
C THR A 180 -10.15 -8.83 3.94
N ALA A 181 -8.98 -8.39 3.44
CA ALA A 181 -8.06 -9.24 2.70
C ALA A 181 -7.52 -10.40 3.56
N ILE A 182 -7.10 -10.12 4.80
CA ILE A 182 -6.61 -11.14 5.74
C ILE A 182 -7.70 -12.15 6.08
N THR A 183 -8.91 -11.67 6.39
CA THR A 183 -10.06 -12.53 6.71
C THR A 183 -10.41 -13.46 5.56
N LEU A 184 -10.43 -12.92 4.33
CA LEU A 184 -10.73 -13.68 3.12
C LEU A 184 -9.67 -14.73 2.82
N TYR A 185 -8.38 -14.36 2.89
CA TYR A 185 -7.26 -15.29 2.72
C TYR A 185 -7.33 -16.45 3.72
N TYR A 186 -7.50 -16.12 5.00
CA TYR A 186 -7.54 -17.13 6.07
C TYR A 186 -8.75 -18.04 5.95
N GLY A 187 -9.94 -17.48 5.75
CA GLY A 187 -11.17 -18.24 5.59
C GLY A 187 -11.11 -19.18 4.39
N TYR A 188 -10.59 -18.72 3.26
CA TYR A 188 -10.36 -19.54 2.07
C TYR A 188 -9.36 -20.66 2.31
N LYS A 189 -8.20 -20.35 2.89
CA LYS A 189 -7.13 -21.31 3.13
C LYS A 189 -7.53 -22.44 4.09
N ASN A 190 -8.34 -22.13 5.11
CA ASN A 190 -8.79 -23.07 6.11
C ASN A 190 -10.21 -23.59 5.85
N TYR A 191 -10.80 -23.31 4.69
CA TYR A 191 -12.21 -23.60 4.39
C TYR A 191 -12.54 -25.09 4.55
N HIS A 192 -11.70 -25.96 3.97
CA HIS A 192 -11.89 -27.42 4.06
C HIS A 192 -11.78 -27.95 5.48
N ASP A 193 -10.83 -27.45 6.27
CA ASP A 193 -10.61 -27.88 7.65
C ASP A 193 -11.76 -27.48 8.58
N TYR A 194 -12.43 -26.38 8.27
CA TYR A 194 -13.46 -25.82 9.13
C TYR A 194 -14.86 -26.26 8.76
N PHE A 195 -15.18 -26.33 7.49
CA PHE A 195 -16.55 -26.43 7.02
C PHE A 195 -16.83 -27.69 6.22
N VAL A 196 -15.81 -28.43 5.75
CA VAL A 196 -16.02 -29.64 4.97
C VAL A 196 -15.95 -30.87 5.87
N VAL A 197 -17.07 -31.55 6.01
CA VAL A 197 -17.18 -32.79 6.79
C VAL A 197 -17.22 -34.01 5.85
N LYS A 198 -16.64 -35.13 6.32
CA LYS A 198 -16.78 -36.43 5.69
C LYS A 198 -18.06 -37.07 6.27
N ASN A 199 -18.88 -37.69 5.42
CA ASN A 199 -20.12 -38.42 5.79
C ASN A 199 -21.33 -37.51 6.06
N ILE A 200 -21.96 -37.01 4.99
CA ILE A 200 -23.30 -36.37 5.04
C ILE A 200 -24.41 -37.40 4.75
N SER A 201 -24.08 -38.58 4.25
CA SER A 201 -25.06 -39.60 3.88
C SER A 201 -24.62 -40.96 4.37
N ASP A 202 -25.49 -41.65 5.09
CA ASP A 202 -25.32 -43.05 5.51
C ASP A 202 -25.16 -44.00 4.31
N SER A 203 -25.51 -43.56 3.11
CA SER A 203 -25.46 -44.36 1.88
C SER A 203 -24.14 -44.26 1.10
N ASP A 204 -23.30 -43.22 1.35
CA ASP A 204 -22.02 -43.05 0.67
C ASP A 204 -20.99 -42.35 1.57
N PRO A 205 -20.11 -43.12 2.23
CA PRO A 205 -19.10 -42.58 3.14
C PRO A 205 -18.00 -41.76 2.45
N THR A 206 -17.97 -41.68 1.13
CA THR A 206 -17.00 -40.86 0.38
C THR A 206 -17.50 -39.47 0.06
N LYS A 207 -18.81 -39.20 0.20
CA LYS A 207 -19.38 -37.87 -0.04
C LYS A 207 -18.92 -36.89 1.03
N LYS A 208 -18.28 -35.83 0.55
CA LYS A 208 -17.94 -34.64 1.34
C LYS A 208 -19.05 -33.62 1.23
N GLY A 209 -19.45 -33.05 2.34
CA GLY A 209 -20.41 -31.95 2.34
C GLY A 209 -19.97 -30.83 3.27
N VAL A 210 -20.74 -29.78 3.31
CA VAL A 210 -20.48 -28.59 4.13
C VAL A 210 -21.40 -28.62 5.34
N ASP A 211 -20.82 -28.42 6.55
CA ASP A 211 -21.60 -28.25 7.77
C ASP A 211 -22.01 -26.75 7.91
N PRO A 212 -23.29 -26.43 7.72
CA PRO A 212 -23.76 -25.05 7.80
C PRO A 212 -23.83 -24.51 9.24
N THR A 213 -23.70 -25.35 10.25
CA THR A 213 -23.83 -24.95 11.67
C THR A 213 -22.51 -24.43 12.23
N VAL A 214 -21.40 -24.72 11.58
CA VAL A 214 -20.07 -24.32 12.05
C VAL A 214 -19.88 -22.81 11.91
N VAL A 215 -19.54 -22.17 13.03
CA VAL A 215 -19.15 -20.76 13.11
C VAL A 215 -17.77 -20.70 13.76
N LYS A 216 -16.84 -19.94 13.16
CA LYS A 216 -15.50 -19.66 13.70
C LYS A 216 -15.35 -18.17 13.99
N TYR A 217 -14.87 -17.87 15.19
CA TYR A 217 -14.47 -16.53 15.59
C TYR A 217 -12.95 -16.47 15.74
N VAL A 218 -12.32 -15.54 15.03
CA VAL A 218 -10.87 -15.46 14.95
C VAL A 218 -10.43 -14.01 15.17
N ILE A 219 -9.40 -13.82 15.98
CA ILE A 219 -8.68 -12.56 16.08
C ILE A 219 -7.40 -12.66 15.24
N PHE A 220 -7.18 -11.69 14.37
CA PHE A 220 -5.92 -11.52 13.65
C PHE A 220 -5.17 -10.33 14.26
N ILE A 221 -3.84 -10.47 14.39
CA ILE A 221 -2.96 -9.38 14.79
C ILE A 221 -1.99 -9.13 13.64
N ASP A 222 -2.27 -8.09 12.85
CA ASP A 222 -1.41 -7.62 11.77
C ASP A 222 -0.45 -6.55 12.31
N ALA A 223 0.67 -7.00 12.87
CA ALA A 223 1.74 -6.12 13.33
C ALA A 223 2.84 -6.03 12.28
N GLY A 224 2.79 -4.95 11.50
CA GLY A 224 3.70 -4.67 10.39
C GLY A 224 4.90 -3.80 10.79
N TYR A 225 5.45 -3.08 9.79
CA TYR A 225 6.61 -2.21 10.01
C TYR A 225 6.24 -0.87 10.67
N SER A 226 5.13 -0.24 10.25
CA SER A 226 4.75 1.10 10.73
C SER A 226 3.48 1.14 11.59
N LYS A 227 2.65 0.10 11.54
CA LYS A 227 1.36 0.01 12.23
C LYS A 227 1.09 -1.39 12.75
N THR A 228 0.14 -1.48 13.69
CA THR A 228 -0.44 -2.75 14.14
C THR A 228 -1.95 -2.65 14.13
N SER A 229 -2.61 -3.63 13.50
CA SER A 229 -4.07 -3.74 13.48
C SER A 229 -4.53 -5.01 14.21
N PHE A 230 -5.52 -4.86 15.07
CA PHE A 230 -6.28 -5.96 15.68
C PHE A 230 -7.58 -6.12 14.93
N ILE A 231 -7.91 -7.34 14.53
CA ILE A 231 -9.04 -7.63 13.65
C ILE A 231 -9.83 -8.77 14.26
N PHE A 232 -11.13 -8.59 14.43
CA PHE A 232 -12.03 -9.64 14.90
C PHE A 232 -13.00 -10.04 13.81
N SER A 233 -13.02 -11.32 13.46
CA SER A 233 -13.81 -11.83 12.34
C SER A 233 -14.63 -13.05 12.70
N LYS A 234 -15.80 -13.16 12.04
CA LYS A 234 -16.70 -14.31 12.05
C LYS A 234 -16.65 -14.98 10.68
N LEU A 235 -16.45 -16.29 10.67
CA LEU A 235 -16.41 -17.12 9.46
C LEU A 235 -17.52 -18.17 9.54
N THR A 236 -18.33 -18.25 8.50
CA THR A 236 -19.29 -19.31 8.25
C THR A 236 -18.99 -19.96 6.89
N HIS A 237 -19.64 -21.05 6.57
CA HIS A 237 -19.41 -21.75 5.31
C HIS A 237 -19.68 -20.90 4.05
N ASN A 238 -20.53 -19.87 4.13
CA ASN A 238 -20.96 -19.07 2.98
C ASN A 238 -20.71 -17.56 3.11
N VAL A 239 -20.37 -17.07 4.31
CA VAL A 239 -20.14 -15.64 4.58
C VAL A 239 -18.97 -15.47 5.53
N PHE A 240 -18.06 -14.56 5.19
CA PHE A 240 -17.07 -14.07 6.13
C PHE A 240 -17.41 -12.63 6.52
N THR A 241 -17.19 -12.27 7.78
CA THR A 241 -17.51 -10.93 8.28
C THR A 241 -16.39 -10.42 9.18
N VAL A 242 -15.87 -9.25 8.88
CA VAL A 242 -15.03 -8.49 9.82
C VAL A 242 -15.97 -7.77 10.79
N LEU A 243 -16.00 -8.23 12.04
CA LEU A 243 -16.93 -7.73 13.07
C LEU A 243 -16.44 -6.45 13.75
N ASP A 244 -15.14 -6.33 13.93
CA ASP A 244 -14.49 -5.14 14.50
C ASP A 244 -13.02 -5.07 14.10
N SER A 245 -12.45 -3.86 14.09
CA SER A 245 -11.02 -3.65 13.93
C SER A 245 -10.55 -2.43 14.71
N SER A 246 -9.33 -2.48 15.21
CA SER A 246 -8.65 -1.35 15.84
C SER A 246 -7.22 -1.28 15.35
N THR A 247 -6.68 -0.08 15.18
CA THR A 247 -5.33 0.11 14.65
C THR A 247 -4.53 1.05 15.55
N MET A 248 -3.31 0.63 15.87
CA MET A 248 -2.25 1.47 16.41
C MET A 248 -1.43 2.03 15.23
N PRO A 249 -1.70 3.24 14.76
CA PRO A 249 -1.15 3.71 13.47
C PRO A 249 0.34 4.03 13.51
N PHE A 250 0.93 4.10 14.71
CA PHE A 250 2.35 4.41 14.93
C PHE A 250 3.09 3.34 15.72
N PHE A 251 2.56 2.14 15.82
CA PHE A 251 3.22 1.02 16.47
C PHE A 251 3.55 -0.08 15.45
N GLY A 252 4.83 -0.34 15.24
CA GLY A 252 5.31 -1.35 14.30
C GLY A 252 6.80 -1.65 14.49
N GLY A 253 7.38 -2.43 13.60
CA GLY A 253 8.78 -2.84 13.64
C GLY A 253 9.74 -1.67 13.71
N ARG A 254 9.44 -0.55 13.04
CA ARG A 254 10.26 0.66 13.04
C ARG A 254 10.44 1.28 14.44
N ASN A 255 9.45 1.13 15.33
CA ASN A 255 9.55 1.63 16.72
C ASN A 255 10.56 0.83 17.51
N LEU A 256 10.59 -0.49 17.32
CA LEU A 256 11.54 -1.37 17.96
C LEU A 256 12.96 -1.19 17.40
N ASP A 257 13.05 -1.01 16.06
CA ASP A 257 14.32 -0.70 15.39
C ASP A 257 14.89 0.66 15.89
N ASP A 258 14.04 1.68 16.05
CA ASP A 258 14.45 2.99 16.58
C ASP A 258 14.93 2.92 18.05
N ALA A 259 14.28 2.09 18.86
CA ALA A 259 14.73 1.87 20.25
C ALA A 259 16.15 1.27 20.30
N ILE A 260 16.44 0.26 19.46
CA ILE A 260 17.79 -0.31 19.33
C ILE A 260 18.77 0.74 18.77
N PHE A 261 18.35 1.52 17.76
CA PHE A 261 19.18 2.58 17.19
C PHE A 261 19.61 3.60 18.26
N ARG A 262 18.67 4.10 19.06
CA ARG A 262 18.96 5.04 20.15
C ARG A 262 19.94 4.46 21.18
N MET A 263 19.78 3.20 21.54
CA MET A 263 20.71 2.50 22.42
C MET A 263 22.13 2.44 21.79
N CYS A 264 22.24 2.06 20.51
CA CYS A 264 23.53 2.01 19.82
C CYS A 264 24.19 3.39 19.74
N VAL A 265 23.43 4.46 19.41
CA VAL A 265 23.93 5.85 19.39
C VAL A 265 24.50 6.25 20.76
N GLN A 266 23.77 5.94 21.83
CA GLN A 266 24.22 6.25 23.19
C GLN A 266 25.53 5.52 23.52
N LYS A 267 25.58 4.20 23.29
CA LYS A 267 26.78 3.39 23.57
C LYS A 267 27.99 3.80 22.70
N PHE A 268 27.75 4.17 21.45
CA PHE A 268 28.80 4.69 20.59
C PHE A 268 29.36 6.03 21.12
N LYS A 269 28.47 6.94 21.51
CA LYS A 269 28.85 8.22 22.09
C LYS A 269 29.60 8.07 23.43
N GLU A 270 29.20 7.11 24.26
CA GLU A 270 29.90 6.78 25.51
C GLU A 270 31.33 6.26 25.26
N LYS A 271 31.51 5.48 24.18
CA LYS A 271 32.81 4.92 23.79
C LYS A 271 33.74 5.94 23.14
N THR A 272 33.22 6.77 22.22
CA THR A 272 34.02 7.59 21.30
C THR A 272 33.92 9.10 21.55
N GLY A 273 32.90 9.56 22.28
CA GLY A 273 32.54 10.97 22.43
C GLY A 273 31.77 11.55 21.23
N ILE A 274 31.61 10.80 20.12
CA ILE A 274 31.03 11.27 18.87
C ILE A 274 29.50 11.05 18.88
N ASP A 275 28.74 12.10 18.56
CA ASP A 275 27.28 12.03 18.44
C ASP A 275 26.84 11.83 16.98
N ILE A 276 26.39 10.62 16.67
CA ILE A 276 25.93 10.22 15.32
C ILE A 276 24.42 10.32 15.14
N SER A 277 23.67 10.79 16.14
CA SER A 277 22.18 10.77 16.16
C SER A 277 21.53 11.47 14.95
N LYS A 278 22.16 12.54 14.44
CA LYS A 278 21.63 13.37 13.35
C LYS A 278 22.14 12.97 11.96
N ASN A 279 23.09 12.02 11.86
CA ASN A 279 23.66 11.62 10.59
C ASN A 279 22.71 10.64 9.86
N LYS A 280 22.03 11.12 8.83
CA LYS A 280 21.05 10.33 8.05
C LYS A 280 21.70 9.12 7.36
N LYS A 281 22.91 9.23 6.85
CA LYS A 281 23.62 8.12 6.16
C LYS A 281 23.94 7.00 7.13
N ILE A 282 24.48 7.36 8.30
CA ILE A 282 24.77 6.40 9.38
C ILE A 282 23.47 5.75 9.85
N ARG A 283 22.41 6.52 10.08
CA ARG A 283 21.12 5.99 10.51
C ARG A 283 20.57 4.92 9.55
N ILE A 284 20.57 5.18 8.24
CA ILE A 284 20.10 4.20 7.23
C ILE A 284 20.95 2.93 7.27
N ARG A 285 22.30 3.08 7.33
CA ARG A 285 23.23 1.95 7.41
C ARG A 285 22.95 1.10 8.65
N MET A 286 22.73 1.74 9.80
CA MET A 286 22.46 1.06 11.05
C MET A 286 21.09 0.38 11.06
N LEU A 287 20.04 1.04 10.58
CA LEU A 287 18.67 0.50 10.60
C LEU A 287 18.53 -0.79 9.78
N ASP A 288 19.24 -0.94 8.66
CA ASP A 288 19.24 -2.20 7.89
C ASP A 288 19.78 -3.38 8.72
N GLN A 289 20.93 -3.18 9.38
CA GLN A 289 21.51 -4.21 10.24
C GLN A 289 20.69 -4.44 11.53
N ILE A 290 20.16 -3.39 12.12
CA ILE A 290 19.29 -3.45 13.32
C ILE A 290 18.04 -4.28 13.03
N ALA A 291 17.37 -4.05 11.90
CA ALA A 291 16.18 -4.80 11.50
C ALA A 291 16.49 -6.31 11.34
N LYS A 292 17.64 -6.66 10.75
CA LYS A 292 18.13 -8.04 10.64
C LYS A 292 18.39 -8.66 12.02
N THR A 293 19.06 -7.90 12.90
CA THR A 293 19.35 -8.34 14.27
C THR A 293 18.08 -8.54 15.09
N ARG A 294 17.12 -7.61 15.04
CA ARG A 294 15.82 -7.75 15.72
C ARG A 294 15.08 -9.01 15.26
N LYS A 295 15.07 -9.28 13.95
CA LYS A 295 14.46 -10.50 13.40
C LYS A 295 15.19 -11.76 13.90
N ALA A 296 16.51 -11.76 13.93
CA ALA A 296 17.31 -12.88 14.41
C ALA A 296 17.10 -13.14 15.93
N LEU A 297 16.92 -12.07 16.74
CA LEU A 297 16.60 -12.19 18.15
C LEU A 297 15.24 -12.87 18.44
N THR A 298 14.36 -13.05 17.45
CA THR A 298 13.13 -13.84 17.63
C THR A 298 13.42 -15.32 17.88
N VAL A 299 14.54 -15.81 17.39
CA VAL A 299 14.98 -17.22 17.52
C VAL A 299 16.19 -17.31 18.47
N ASN A 300 17.21 -16.48 18.26
CA ASN A 300 18.45 -16.52 19.02
C ASN A 300 18.34 -15.75 20.36
N PRO A 301 19.04 -16.21 21.43
CA PRO A 301 19.06 -15.50 22.71
C PRO A 301 19.89 -14.21 22.69
N GLU A 302 20.86 -14.10 21.76
CA GLU A 302 21.71 -12.92 21.58
C GLU A 302 22.17 -12.80 20.12
N MET A 303 22.55 -11.59 19.71
CA MET A 303 23.06 -11.28 18.38
C MET A 303 24.07 -10.14 18.46
N THR A 304 25.12 -10.22 17.63
CA THR A 304 26.10 -9.16 17.51
C THR A 304 25.68 -8.13 16.47
N LEU A 305 25.65 -6.86 16.88
CA LEU A 305 25.59 -5.69 16.00
C LEU A 305 27.02 -5.23 15.71
N SER A 306 27.46 -5.23 14.47
CA SER A 306 28.80 -4.79 14.07
C SER A 306 28.72 -3.82 12.91
N PHE A 307 29.44 -2.71 13.03
CA PHE A 307 29.53 -1.66 12.03
C PHE A 307 30.98 -1.20 11.93
N ASP A 308 31.63 -1.52 10.81
CA ASP A 308 33.00 -1.10 10.55
C ASP A 308 33.02 0.35 10.07
N SER A 309 33.98 1.15 10.50
CA SER A 309 34.13 2.56 10.14
C SER A 309 32.81 3.33 10.20
N LEU A 310 32.17 3.31 11.40
CA LEU A 310 30.84 3.90 11.56
C LEU A 310 30.89 5.43 11.46
N SER A 311 31.87 6.07 12.13
CA SER A 311 32.18 7.49 12.04
C SER A 311 33.64 7.72 12.41
N ASP A 312 34.34 8.59 11.67
CA ASP A 312 35.76 8.95 11.90
C ASP A 312 36.67 7.73 12.07
N ASP A 313 36.46 6.72 11.23
CA ASP A 313 37.17 5.41 11.22
C ASP A 313 36.99 4.57 12.51
N GLU A 314 36.05 4.94 13.37
CA GLU A 314 35.73 4.19 14.58
C GLU A 314 34.74 3.05 14.30
N ASP A 315 35.10 1.86 14.74
CA ASP A 315 34.24 0.67 14.68
C ASP A 315 33.31 0.61 15.88
N PHE A 316 32.10 0.10 15.63
CA PHE A 316 31.14 -0.21 16.69
C PHE A 316 30.73 -1.67 16.65
N SER A 317 30.96 -2.39 17.74
CA SER A 317 30.47 -3.76 17.92
C SER A 317 29.82 -3.91 19.28
N TYR A 318 28.65 -4.56 19.31
CA TYR A 318 27.88 -4.75 20.53
C TYR A 318 27.08 -6.06 20.46
N VAL A 319 27.18 -6.89 21.51
CA VAL A 319 26.36 -8.10 21.67
C VAL A 319 25.06 -7.73 22.37
N LEU A 320 23.96 -7.75 21.63
CA LEU A 320 22.62 -7.45 22.15
C LEU A 320 21.93 -8.76 22.56
N LYS A 321 21.63 -8.90 23.86
CA LYS A 321 20.86 -10.03 24.38
C LYS A 321 19.36 -9.77 24.24
N ARG A 322 18.56 -10.82 24.02
CA ARG A 322 17.09 -10.70 23.91
C ARG A 322 16.48 -10.06 25.15
N ALA A 323 16.92 -10.44 26.35
CA ALA A 323 16.43 -9.85 27.60
C ALA A 323 16.70 -8.34 27.69
N GLU A 324 17.87 -7.86 27.21
CA GLU A 324 18.19 -6.45 27.13
C GLU A 324 17.33 -5.75 26.08
N PHE A 325 17.15 -6.36 24.90
CA PHE A 325 16.23 -5.84 23.88
C PHE A 325 14.81 -5.67 24.43
N GLU A 326 14.27 -6.67 25.11
CA GLU A 326 12.94 -6.62 25.71
C GLU A 326 12.84 -5.53 26.80
N ALA A 327 13.91 -5.30 27.55
CA ALA A 327 14.00 -4.20 28.53
C ALA A 327 13.98 -2.82 27.84
N ILE A 328 14.71 -2.65 26.73
CA ILE A 328 14.77 -1.41 25.96
C ILE A 328 13.38 -1.06 25.40
N ILE A 329 12.63 -2.05 24.89
CA ILE A 329 11.31 -1.86 24.28
C ILE A 329 10.14 -1.94 25.28
N LYS A 330 10.40 -1.95 26.58
CA LYS A 330 9.35 -2.14 27.62
C LYS A 330 8.17 -1.19 27.46
N ASN A 331 8.41 0.07 27.16
CA ASN A 331 7.34 1.06 26.96
C ASN A 331 6.47 0.70 25.74
N ASN A 332 7.08 0.26 24.65
CA ASN A 332 6.38 -0.23 23.46
C ASN A 332 5.52 -1.47 23.78
N LEU A 333 6.06 -2.41 24.58
CA LEU A 333 5.33 -3.60 25.01
C LEU A 333 4.11 -3.24 25.87
N ASN A 334 4.25 -2.28 26.79
CA ASN A 334 3.15 -1.79 27.64
C ASN A 334 2.05 -1.10 26.79
N GLU A 335 2.42 -0.29 25.81
CA GLU A 335 1.49 0.35 24.88
C GLU A 335 0.70 -0.70 24.07
N PHE A 336 1.39 -1.69 23.51
CA PHE A 336 0.76 -2.80 22.80
C PHE A 336 -0.19 -3.59 23.70
N GLN A 337 0.24 -3.93 24.93
CA GLN A 337 -0.57 -4.66 25.89
C GLN A 337 -1.87 -3.92 26.23
N ALA A 338 -1.78 -2.62 26.51
CA ALA A 338 -2.94 -1.81 26.84
C ALA A 338 -3.93 -1.75 25.66
N ALA A 339 -3.44 -1.50 24.46
CA ALA A 339 -4.27 -1.43 23.25
C ALA A 339 -4.92 -2.77 22.92
N PHE A 340 -4.17 -3.88 22.96
CA PHE A 340 -4.69 -5.21 22.68
C PHE A 340 -5.72 -5.65 23.74
N LYS A 341 -5.44 -5.44 25.03
CA LYS A 341 -6.36 -5.75 26.12
C LYS A 341 -7.68 -5.00 25.95
N THR A 342 -7.62 -3.69 25.70
CA THR A 342 -8.82 -2.88 25.46
C THR A 342 -9.64 -3.42 24.28
N PHE A 343 -8.99 -3.76 23.16
CA PHE A 343 -9.66 -4.33 21.99
C PHE A 343 -10.32 -5.68 22.31
N TYR A 344 -9.60 -6.57 22.98
CA TYR A 344 -10.10 -7.90 23.34
C TYR A 344 -11.32 -7.83 24.26
N GLU A 345 -11.26 -7.00 25.31
CA GLU A 345 -12.38 -6.77 26.25
C GLU A 345 -13.61 -6.15 25.55
N GLN A 346 -13.39 -5.23 24.60
CA GLN A 346 -14.47 -4.67 23.78
C GLN A 346 -15.14 -5.73 22.89
N CYS A 347 -14.36 -6.62 22.28
CA CYS A 347 -14.91 -7.72 21.50
C CYS A 347 -15.74 -8.67 22.36
N GLN A 348 -15.26 -9.07 23.53
CA GLN A 348 -16.00 -9.92 24.46
C GLN A 348 -17.31 -9.27 24.95
N LYS A 349 -17.26 -7.99 25.28
CA LYS A 349 -18.44 -7.24 25.73
C LYS A 349 -19.50 -7.10 24.63
N LYS A 350 -19.06 -6.85 23.38
CA LYS A 350 -19.97 -6.63 22.25
C LYS A 350 -20.54 -7.94 21.69
N TYR A 351 -19.77 -9.03 21.79
CA TYR A 351 -20.14 -10.34 21.27
C TYR A 351 -19.97 -11.42 22.36
N PRO A 352 -20.81 -11.41 23.40
CA PRO A 352 -20.63 -12.30 24.57
C PRO A 352 -20.74 -13.79 24.22
N ASP A 353 -21.49 -14.15 23.18
CA ASP A 353 -21.67 -15.52 22.71
C ASP A 353 -20.53 -15.98 21.75
N ALA A 354 -19.59 -15.11 21.40
CA ALA A 354 -18.52 -15.45 20.49
C ALA A 354 -17.41 -16.25 21.21
N MET A 355 -17.31 -17.51 20.91
CA MET A 355 -16.19 -18.34 21.41
C MET A 355 -14.93 -18.06 20.61
N ILE A 356 -14.07 -17.15 21.10
CA ILE A 356 -12.78 -16.83 20.50
C ILE A 356 -11.78 -17.88 20.95
N ASN A 357 -11.44 -18.81 20.08
CA ASN A 357 -10.47 -19.86 20.36
C ASN A 357 -9.26 -19.90 19.41
N ASN A 358 -9.22 -18.97 18.46
CA ASN A 358 -8.10 -18.77 17.54
C ASN A 358 -7.64 -17.32 17.52
N ILE A 359 -6.33 -17.12 17.72
CA ILE A 359 -5.64 -15.84 17.49
C ILE A 359 -4.49 -16.10 16.53
N GLU A 360 -4.52 -15.43 15.38
CA GLU A 360 -3.59 -15.67 14.28
C GLU A 360 -2.62 -14.50 14.10
N MET A 361 -1.35 -14.83 13.85
CA MET A 361 -0.33 -13.83 13.48
C MET A 361 -0.44 -13.52 11.99
N ALA A 362 -0.81 -12.28 11.65
CA ALA A 362 -0.88 -11.79 10.27
C ALA A 362 0.30 -10.87 9.91
N GLY A 363 0.94 -10.23 10.87
CA GLY A 363 2.12 -9.37 10.67
C GLY A 363 3.42 -9.98 11.19
N GLU A 364 4.53 -9.72 10.51
CA GLU A 364 5.85 -10.30 10.82
C GLU A 364 6.35 -9.93 12.23
N LEU A 365 6.03 -8.72 12.72
CA LEU A 365 6.46 -8.27 14.04
C LEU A 365 5.96 -9.17 15.18
N MET A 366 4.81 -9.83 14.99
CA MET A 366 4.25 -10.78 15.97
C MET A 366 5.10 -12.02 16.18
N ARG A 367 6.18 -12.23 15.41
CA ARG A 367 7.19 -13.27 15.71
C ARG A 367 8.05 -12.93 16.93
N THR A 368 7.97 -11.71 17.45
CA THR A 368 8.67 -11.28 18.69
C THR A 368 8.09 -11.99 19.91
N PRO A 369 8.89 -12.81 20.68
CA PRO A 369 8.37 -13.63 21.76
C PRO A 369 7.64 -12.83 22.83
N ALA A 370 8.14 -11.64 23.21
CA ALA A 370 7.50 -10.78 24.20
C ALA A 370 6.07 -10.36 23.80
N LEU A 371 5.83 -10.07 22.52
CA LEU A 371 4.48 -9.75 22.03
C LEU A 371 3.55 -10.96 22.07
N GLN A 372 4.04 -12.16 21.72
CA GLN A 372 3.26 -13.40 21.82
C GLN A 372 2.88 -13.71 23.27
N ASN A 373 3.83 -13.53 24.20
CA ASN A 373 3.58 -13.71 25.63
C ASN A 373 2.52 -12.74 26.16
N ILE A 374 2.51 -11.49 25.72
CA ILE A 374 1.46 -10.53 26.08
C ILE A 374 0.10 -11.04 25.64
N VAL A 375 -0.04 -11.48 24.38
CA VAL A 375 -1.31 -12.01 23.87
C VAL A 375 -1.77 -13.22 24.68
N LYS A 376 -0.87 -14.16 24.94
CA LYS A 376 -1.17 -15.35 25.78
C LYS A 376 -1.60 -14.95 27.20
N ASN A 377 -0.91 -13.99 27.82
CA ASN A 377 -1.22 -13.53 29.20
C ASN A 377 -2.58 -12.83 29.27
N VAL A 378 -2.96 -12.06 28.23
CA VAL A 378 -4.26 -11.37 28.20
C VAL A 378 -5.42 -12.32 27.94
N THR A 379 -5.23 -13.34 27.09
CA THR A 379 -6.33 -14.15 26.58
C THR A 379 -6.35 -15.59 27.05
N GLY A 380 -5.23 -16.12 27.55
CA GLY A 380 -5.02 -17.54 27.82
C GLY A 380 -4.80 -18.40 26.56
N ILE A 381 -4.83 -17.80 25.37
CA ILE A 381 -4.77 -18.49 24.07
C ILE A 381 -3.37 -18.33 23.45
N GLU A 382 -2.79 -19.43 23.00
CA GLU A 382 -1.56 -19.38 22.21
C GLU A 382 -1.85 -18.94 20.77
N MET A 383 -0.99 -18.08 20.22
CA MET A 383 -1.13 -17.62 18.86
C MET A 383 -0.79 -18.71 17.85
N SER A 384 -1.62 -18.81 16.83
CA SER A 384 -1.43 -19.69 15.68
C SER A 384 -0.62 -18.99 14.58
N LYS A 385 0.07 -19.80 13.74
CA LYS A 385 1.00 -19.36 12.68
C LYS A 385 0.57 -19.88 11.30
N ARG A 386 -0.74 -19.98 11.06
CA ARG A 386 -1.27 -20.54 9.80
C ARG A 386 -1.24 -19.55 8.63
N ILE A 387 -1.04 -18.26 8.90
CA ILE A 387 -0.98 -17.21 7.89
C ILE A 387 0.46 -17.02 7.41
N LEU A 388 0.64 -16.94 6.10
CA LEU A 388 1.88 -16.46 5.48
C LEU A 388 1.82 -14.93 5.41
N THR A 389 2.56 -14.27 6.29
CA THR A 389 2.45 -12.84 6.56
C THR A 389 2.75 -11.95 5.35
N ASP A 390 3.68 -12.40 4.48
CA ASP A 390 4.10 -11.64 3.30
C ASP A 390 3.13 -11.76 2.12
N GLU A 391 2.18 -12.72 2.18
CA GLU A 391 1.31 -13.09 1.08
C GLU A 391 -0.16 -12.75 1.33
N CYS A 392 -0.59 -12.83 2.59
CA CYS A 392 -2.01 -12.92 2.94
C CYS A 392 -2.84 -11.74 2.42
N ILE A 393 -2.30 -10.51 2.46
CA ILE A 393 -3.03 -9.32 2.02
C ILE A 393 -3.13 -9.28 0.50
N ALA A 394 -2.01 -9.47 -0.23
CA ALA A 394 -2.03 -9.44 -1.69
C ALA A 394 -2.91 -10.55 -2.28
N ILE A 395 -2.77 -11.79 -1.79
CA ILE A 395 -3.62 -12.90 -2.23
C ILE A 395 -5.09 -12.66 -1.83
N GLY A 396 -5.35 -12.12 -0.64
CA GLY A 396 -6.69 -11.72 -0.22
C GLY A 396 -7.34 -10.71 -1.17
N CYS A 397 -6.55 -9.77 -1.70
CA CYS A 397 -7.00 -8.84 -2.74
C CYS A 397 -7.39 -9.58 -4.03
N SER A 398 -6.58 -10.51 -4.53
CA SER A 398 -6.93 -11.31 -5.72
C SER A 398 -8.15 -12.20 -5.48
N LEU A 399 -8.30 -12.78 -4.29
CA LEU A 399 -9.50 -13.54 -3.90
C LEU A 399 -10.75 -12.65 -3.89
N TYR A 400 -10.66 -11.41 -3.40
CA TYR A 400 -11.75 -10.46 -3.46
C TYR A 400 -12.17 -10.17 -4.91
N GLY A 401 -11.19 -9.94 -5.79
CA GLY A 401 -11.46 -9.81 -7.21
C GLY A 401 -12.18 -11.03 -7.81
N SER A 402 -11.90 -12.23 -7.33
CA SER A 402 -12.60 -13.45 -7.77
C SER A 402 -14.06 -13.51 -7.34
N ILE A 403 -14.40 -12.95 -6.19
CA ILE A 403 -15.81 -12.80 -5.76
C ILE A 403 -16.53 -11.86 -6.72
N MET A 404 -15.93 -10.72 -7.07
CA MET A 404 -16.55 -9.72 -7.94
C MET A 404 -16.90 -10.26 -9.34
N VAL A 405 -16.09 -11.18 -9.86
CA VAL A 405 -16.34 -11.81 -11.17
C VAL A 405 -17.07 -13.16 -11.07
N GLY A 406 -17.61 -13.50 -9.89
CA GLY A 406 -18.37 -14.76 -9.69
C GLY A 406 -17.55 -16.04 -9.80
N SER A 407 -16.24 -15.97 -9.61
CA SER A 407 -15.30 -17.09 -9.78
C SER A 407 -14.56 -17.47 -8.49
N PHE A 408 -15.11 -17.12 -7.34
CA PHE A 408 -14.52 -17.48 -6.05
C PHE A 408 -14.49 -19.01 -5.89
N PRO A 409 -13.38 -19.58 -5.39
CA PRO A 409 -13.18 -21.05 -5.40
C PRO A 409 -14.06 -21.83 -4.42
N VAL A 410 -14.96 -21.19 -3.69
CA VAL A 410 -15.89 -21.82 -2.73
C VAL A 410 -17.30 -21.78 -3.30
N THR A 411 -17.94 -22.95 -3.36
CA THR A 411 -19.32 -23.09 -3.87
C THR A 411 -20.31 -22.45 -2.90
N ASN A 412 -21.29 -21.71 -3.44
CA ASN A 412 -22.33 -21.01 -2.67
C ASN A 412 -21.79 -19.94 -1.71
N PHE A 413 -20.60 -19.40 -1.94
CA PHE A 413 -20.07 -18.30 -1.18
C PHE A 413 -20.86 -17.02 -1.51
N GLN A 414 -21.45 -16.38 -0.49
CA GLN A 414 -22.30 -15.22 -0.67
C GLN A 414 -21.54 -13.90 -0.59
N GLY A 415 -20.41 -13.86 0.12
CA GLY A 415 -19.61 -12.66 0.17
C GLY A 415 -18.79 -12.46 1.45
N ILE A 416 -18.13 -11.33 1.48
CA ILE A 416 -17.42 -10.83 2.66
C ILE A 416 -17.96 -9.46 3.03
N TYR A 417 -18.26 -9.26 4.31
CA TYR A 417 -18.77 -8.02 4.86
C TYR A 417 -17.82 -7.45 5.90
N HIS A 418 -17.89 -6.16 6.12
CA HIS A 418 -17.10 -5.49 7.15
C HIS A 418 -17.90 -4.35 7.78
N VAL A 419 -17.38 -3.78 8.85
CA VAL A 419 -18.05 -2.70 9.57
C VAL A 419 -17.50 -1.35 9.12
N ASN A 420 -18.39 -0.36 9.08
CA ASN A 420 -18.02 1.04 8.90
C ASN A 420 -17.09 1.51 10.04
N LYS A 421 -15.95 2.09 9.71
CA LYS A 421 -14.96 2.51 10.72
C LYS A 421 -15.39 3.77 11.46
N TYR A 422 -16.02 4.69 10.76
CA TYR A 422 -16.28 6.05 11.23
C TYR A 422 -17.74 6.41 11.07
N THR A 423 -18.26 7.20 12.00
CA THR A 423 -19.61 7.75 11.91
C THR A 423 -19.74 8.71 10.74
N ILE A 424 -20.77 8.53 9.92
CA ILE A 424 -21.16 9.45 8.85
C ILE A 424 -22.41 10.20 9.27
N THR A 425 -22.36 11.50 9.16
CA THR A 425 -23.47 12.42 9.42
C THR A 425 -23.93 13.07 8.13
N TYR A 426 -25.17 13.56 8.11
CA TYR A 426 -25.69 14.36 7.01
C TYR A 426 -26.39 15.61 7.55
N ALA A 427 -26.39 16.66 6.75
CA ALA A 427 -27.10 17.92 7.01
C ALA A 427 -27.90 18.35 5.78
N LEU A 428 -29.10 18.85 6.01
CA LEU A 428 -29.96 19.44 5.00
C LEU A 428 -29.72 20.96 4.95
N ASN A 429 -29.43 21.51 3.78
CA ASN A 429 -29.23 22.93 3.58
C ASN A 429 -28.29 23.55 4.63
N TYR A 430 -27.19 22.82 4.93
CA TYR A 430 -26.17 23.20 5.92
C TYR A 430 -26.70 23.37 7.35
N SER A 431 -27.83 22.73 7.69
CA SER A 431 -28.38 22.69 9.04
C SER A 431 -27.51 21.85 9.99
N TYR A 432 -27.97 21.67 11.24
CA TYR A 432 -27.26 20.84 12.22
C TYR A 432 -27.17 19.37 11.73
N PRO A 433 -25.96 18.76 11.74
CA PRO A 433 -25.78 17.41 11.23
C PRO A 433 -26.52 16.35 12.07
N GLN A 434 -27.14 15.39 11.39
CA GLN A 434 -27.75 14.19 11.97
C GLN A 434 -26.93 12.96 11.62
N VAL A 435 -26.98 11.92 12.44
CA VAL A 435 -26.29 10.65 12.17
C VAL A 435 -27.00 9.90 11.06
N LEU A 436 -26.26 9.60 9.98
CA LEU A 436 -26.71 8.70 8.90
C LEU A 436 -26.41 7.25 9.24
N ILE A 437 -25.17 6.97 9.64
CA ILE A 437 -24.69 5.66 10.07
C ILE A 437 -23.62 5.82 11.15
N GLU A 438 -23.82 5.15 12.27
CA GLU A 438 -22.81 5.11 13.33
C GLU A 438 -21.60 4.27 12.93
N ALA A 439 -20.44 4.55 13.55
CA ALA A 439 -19.28 3.69 13.44
C ALA A 439 -19.60 2.25 13.87
N LYS A 440 -18.86 1.31 13.31
CA LYS A 440 -18.97 -0.14 13.61
C LYS A 440 -20.34 -0.77 13.26
N LYS A 441 -21.08 -0.16 12.35
CA LYS A 441 -22.25 -0.79 11.69
C LYS A 441 -21.79 -1.48 10.41
N GLU A 442 -22.47 -2.58 10.07
CA GLU A 442 -22.16 -3.38 8.87
C GLU A 442 -22.40 -2.58 7.59
N ILE A 443 -21.50 -2.71 6.64
CA ILE A 443 -21.59 -2.15 5.29
C ILE A 443 -21.25 -3.23 4.25
N PRO A 444 -21.78 -3.15 3.01
CA PRO A 444 -22.60 -2.04 2.48
C PRO A 444 -24.03 -2.04 3.03
N GLN A 445 -24.67 -0.88 3.08
CA GLN A 445 -26.10 -0.78 3.42
C GLN A 445 -26.77 0.42 2.74
N ILE A 446 -28.09 0.33 2.64
CA ILE A 446 -28.92 1.42 2.13
C ILE A 446 -29.60 2.14 3.31
N LYS A 447 -29.58 3.47 3.27
CA LYS A 447 -30.27 4.36 4.21
C LYS A 447 -31.19 5.28 3.43
N THR A 448 -32.38 5.54 3.96
CA THR A 448 -33.34 6.45 3.35
C THR A 448 -33.41 7.75 4.14
N VAL A 449 -33.24 8.88 3.44
CA VAL A 449 -33.49 10.22 3.96
C VAL A 449 -34.77 10.74 3.32
N ILE A 450 -35.70 11.21 4.17
CA ILE A 450 -37.01 11.74 3.75
C ILE A 450 -36.90 13.26 3.76
N LEU A 451 -37.27 13.89 2.65
CA LEU A 451 -37.26 15.33 2.45
C LEU A 451 -38.71 15.80 2.21
N PRO A 452 -39.24 16.67 3.07
CA PRO A 452 -40.56 17.29 2.84
C PRO A 452 -40.58 18.09 1.52
N GLY A 453 -41.70 18.06 0.82
CA GLY A 453 -41.85 18.67 -0.50
C GLY A 453 -41.72 20.20 -0.48
N ASP A 454 -42.01 20.87 0.63
CA ASP A 454 -41.88 22.31 0.82
C ASP A 454 -40.44 22.80 0.74
N LEU A 455 -39.43 21.94 1.03
CA LEU A 455 -38.03 22.27 0.84
C LEU A 455 -37.67 22.62 -0.61
N PHE A 456 -38.44 22.06 -1.56
CA PHE A 456 -38.21 22.29 -3.00
C PHE A 456 -38.84 23.59 -3.54
N SER A 457 -39.34 24.44 -2.66
CA SER A 457 -39.67 25.85 -2.98
C SER A 457 -38.44 26.70 -3.26
N ASN A 458 -37.26 26.29 -2.79
CA ASN A 458 -35.97 26.89 -3.10
C ASN A 458 -35.44 26.39 -4.44
N GLN A 459 -34.36 27.00 -4.94
CA GLN A 459 -33.72 26.60 -6.22
C GLN A 459 -33.19 25.16 -6.18
N PHE A 460 -32.67 24.74 -5.03
CA PHE A 460 -32.18 23.38 -4.79
C PHE A 460 -32.28 23.02 -3.31
N VAL A 461 -32.19 21.74 -3.03
CA VAL A 461 -32.04 21.18 -1.67
C VAL A 461 -30.66 20.55 -1.58
N SER A 462 -29.85 20.97 -0.62
CA SER A 462 -28.52 20.41 -0.35
C SER A 462 -28.57 19.29 0.67
N LEU A 463 -28.01 18.15 0.30
CA LEU A 463 -27.67 17.04 1.17
C LEU A 463 -26.15 17.00 1.35
N CYS A 464 -25.66 17.42 2.50
CA CYS A 464 -24.23 17.46 2.82
C CYS A 464 -23.87 16.31 3.74
N PHE A 465 -22.80 15.58 3.45
CA PHE A 465 -22.32 14.45 4.24
C PHE A 465 -20.95 14.75 4.84
N TYR A 466 -20.74 14.31 6.08
CA TYR A 466 -19.54 14.59 6.86
C TYR A 466 -19.11 13.36 7.66
N HIS A 467 -17.80 13.26 7.93
CA HIS A 467 -17.33 12.46 9.06
C HIS A 467 -17.54 13.19 10.38
N LEU A 468 -17.71 12.45 11.46
CA LEU A 468 -17.80 13.04 12.80
C LEU A 468 -16.42 13.59 13.21
N PRO A 469 -16.27 14.91 13.48
CA PRO A 469 -14.97 15.54 13.72
C PRO A 469 -14.15 14.89 14.85
N GLN A 470 -14.80 14.49 15.95
CA GLN A 470 -14.13 13.89 17.11
C GLN A 470 -13.42 12.58 16.79
N GLU A 471 -13.89 11.84 15.77
CA GLU A 471 -13.29 10.58 15.33
C GLU A 471 -12.14 10.80 14.33
N MET A 472 -12.11 11.98 13.69
CA MET A 472 -11.27 12.26 12.52
C MET A 472 -10.13 13.24 12.77
N GLN A 473 -10.18 14.06 13.81
CA GLN A 473 -9.25 15.18 14.04
C GLN A 473 -7.77 14.78 14.06
N PHE A 474 -7.46 13.52 14.37
CA PHE A 474 -6.09 13.01 14.35
C PHE A 474 -5.59 12.76 12.92
N TYR A 475 -6.47 12.28 12.03
CA TYR A 475 -6.11 11.91 10.66
C TYR A 475 -6.31 13.03 9.66
N LEU A 476 -7.30 13.90 9.91
CA LEU A 476 -7.74 14.94 8.98
C LEU A 476 -7.72 16.31 9.66
N SER A 477 -7.52 17.36 8.87
CA SER A 477 -7.69 18.75 9.30
C SER A 477 -9.17 19.17 9.16
N SER A 478 -9.57 20.25 9.85
CA SER A 478 -10.98 20.67 9.97
C SER A 478 -11.77 20.77 8.65
N PRO A 479 -11.24 21.31 7.53
CA PRO A 479 -12.01 21.35 6.28
C PRO A 479 -12.21 19.97 5.64
N ASP A 480 -11.43 18.96 6.03
CA ASP A 480 -11.41 17.64 5.41
C ASP A 480 -12.46 16.68 5.98
N TYR A 481 -13.26 17.11 6.95
CA TYR A 481 -14.36 16.29 7.51
C TYR A 481 -15.55 16.17 6.57
N PHE A 482 -15.68 17.08 5.63
CA PHE A 482 -16.72 17.11 4.61
C PHE A 482 -16.49 16.00 3.57
N LEU A 483 -17.50 15.18 3.30
CA LEU A 483 -17.41 14.09 2.32
C LEU A 483 -17.90 14.52 0.94
N ILE A 484 -19.19 14.84 0.84
CA ILE A 484 -19.83 15.17 -0.42
C ILE A 484 -21.11 15.97 -0.15
N GLU A 485 -21.46 16.84 -1.09
CA GLU A 485 -22.77 17.49 -1.18
C GLU A 485 -23.49 17.03 -2.45
N TYR A 486 -24.75 16.65 -2.31
CA TYR A 486 -25.63 16.48 -3.43
C TYR A 486 -26.66 17.61 -3.44
N GLN A 487 -26.66 18.42 -4.50
CA GLN A 487 -27.69 19.44 -4.73
C GLN A 487 -28.78 18.84 -5.63
N LEU A 488 -29.99 18.74 -5.08
CA LEU A 488 -31.18 18.31 -5.79
C LEU A 488 -31.86 19.54 -6.37
N ILE A 489 -31.86 19.68 -7.68
CA ILE A 489 -32.39 20.86 -8.38
C ILE A 489 -33.91 20.81 -8.43
N SER A 490 -34.54 21.74 -7.73
CA SER A 490 -35.98 21.74 -7.51
C SER A 490 -36.81 21.79 -8.78
N GLN A 491 -36.43 22.63 -9.75
CA GLN A 491 -37.13 22.74 -11.04
C GLN A 491 -37.22 21.39 -11.76
N GLY A 492 -36.12 20.62 -11.79
CA GLY A 492 -36.09 19.31 -12.45
C GLY A 492 -36.95 18.27 -11.76
N ILE A 493 -37.05 18.33 -10.43
CA ILE A 493 -37.88 17.45 -9.62
C ILE A 493 -39.37 17.81 -9.75
N LEU A 494 -39.70 19.10 -9.61
CA LEU A 494 -41.08 19.59 -9.71
C LEU A 494 -41.66 19.43 -11.13
N ASN A 495 -40.83 19.47 -12.17
CA ASN A 495 -41.27 19.16 -13.54
C ASN A 495 -41.78 17.70 -13.66
N GLN A 496 -41.23 16.75 -12.88
CA GLN A 496 -41.68 15.36 -12.87
C GLN A 496 -42.80 15.10 -11.87
N CYS A 497 -42.86 15.84 -10.76
CA CYS A 497 -43.93 15.75 -9.78
C CYS A 497 -44.41 17.14 -9.32
N PRO A 498 -45.33 17.80 -10.07
CA PRO A 498 -45.75 19.17 -9.77
C PRO A 498 -46.47 19.34 -8.43
N LYS A 499 -47.11 18.27 -7.91
CA LYS A 499 -47.79 18.25 -6.60
C LYS A 499 -46.97 17.45 -5.58
N LEU A 500 -45.69 17.77 -5.47
CA LEU A 500 -44.74 17.08 -4.61
C LEU A 500 -45.12 17.21 -3.13
N SER A 501 -45.24 16.09 -2.44
CA SER A 501 -45.44 16.00 -0.99
C SER A 501 -44.16 15.64 -0.27
N GLU A 502 -43.40 14.68 -0.82
CA GLU A 502 -42.22 14.10 -0.18
C GLU A 502 -41.24 13.58 -1.23
N VAL A 503 -39.95 13.65 -0.92
CA VAL A 503 -38.85 13.03 -1.69
C VAL A 503 -38.13 12.05 -0.79
N GLN A 504 -38.11 10.77 -1.16
CA GLN A 504 -37.31 9.75 -0.49
C GLN A 504 -36.00 9.51 -1.24
N VAL A 505 -34.89 9.86 -0.61
CA VAL A 505 -33.53 9.66 -1.16
C VAL A 505 -32.94 8.41 -0.53
N ASN A 506 -32.78 7.36 -1.32
CA ASN A 506 -32.10 6.14 -0.92
C ASN A 506 -30.60 6.28 -1.17
N LEU A 507 -29.83 6.18 -0.12
CA LEU A 507 -28.38 6.37 -0.09
C LEU A 507 -27.70 5.02 0.12
N LEU A 508 -26.80 4.65 -0.79
CA LEU A 508 -25.91 3.50 -0.63
C LEU A 508 -24.65 3.96 0.07
N ILE A 509 -24.36 3.41 1.24
CA ILE A 509 -23.04 3.46 1.85
C ILE A 509 -22.30 2.22 1.33
N ASP A 510 -21.30 2.42 0.47
CA ASP A 510 -20.57 1.33 -0.17
C ASP A 510 -19.53 0.67 0.75
N ASN A 511 -18.85 -0.37 0.27
CA ASN A 511 -17.80 -1.10 0.99
C ASN A 511 -16.61 -0.24 1.43
N ASN A 512 -16.44 0.96 0.86
CA ASN A 512 -15.40 1.91 1.21
C ASN A 512 -15.88 3.02 2.15
N GLY A 513 -17.19 3.02 2.49
CA GLY A 513 -17.82 4.04 3.30
C GLY A 513 -18.18 5.31 2.51
N PHE A 514 -18.13 5.28 1.18
CA PHE A 514 -18.63 6.40 0.36
C PHE A 514 -20.14 6.38 0.31
N VAL A 515 -20.72 7.57 0.32
CA VAL A 515 -22.17 7.77 0.22
C VAL A 515 -22.53 8.11 -1.22
N HIS A 516 -23.42 7.30 -1.80
CA HIS A 516 -23.93 7.47 -3.16
C HIS A 516 -25.45 7.57 -3.15
N ILE A 517 -26.04 8.38 -4.02
CA ILE A 517 -27.48 8.31 -4.28
C ILE A 517 -27.74 7.05 -5.08
N ASN A 518 -28.48 6.11 -4.49
CA ASN A 518 -28.86 4.85 -5.13
C ASN A 518 -30.13 4.99 -5.96
N SER A 519 -31.16 5.64 -5.37
CA SER A 519 -32.43 5.95 -6.05
C SER A 519 -33.14 7.08 -5.35
N ILE A 520 -34.04 7.75 -6.04
CA ILE A 520 -34.94 8.76 -5.48
C ILE A 520 -36.37 8.41 -5.88
N ASN A 521 -37.29 8.42 -4.92
CA ASN A 521 -38.71 8.27 -5.14
C ASN A 521 -39.41 9.58 -4.78
N LEU A 522 -40.30 10.03 -5.65
CA LEU A 522 -41.14 11.21 -5.48
C LEU A 522 -42.52 10.76 -5.04
N PHE A 523 -43.13 11.43 -4.06
CA PHE A 523 -44.50 11.19 -3.61
C PHE A 523 -45.33 12.45 -3.84
N ASP A 524 -46.46 12.29 -4.48
CA ASP A 524 -47.41 13.38 -4.64
C ASP A 524 -48.32 13.55 -3.40
N MET A 525 -49.16 14.60 -3.38
CA MET A 525 -50.06 14.86 -2.28
C MET A 525 -51.19 13.82 -2.10
N THR A 526 -51.32 12.87 -3.02
CA THR A 526 -52.24 11.73 -2.92
C THR A 526 -51.56 10.49 -2.34
N GLY A 527 -50.25 10.55 -2.08
CA GLY A 527 -49.43 9.43 -1.61
C GLY A 527 -48.96 8.49 -2.74
N LYS A 528 -49.20 8.83 -3.99
CA LYS A 528 -48.70 8.04 -5.13
C LYS A 528 -47.23 8.27 -5.30
N SER A 529 -46.46 7.17 -5.34
CA SER A 529 -45.00 7.21 -5.57
C SER A 529 -44.63 7.03 -7.03
N MET A 530 -43.56 7.69 -7.46
CA MET A 530 -42.92 7.50 -8.73
C MET A 530 -41.38 7.63 -8.60
N PRO A 531 -40.59 6.80 -9.30
CA PRO A 531 -39.14 6.96 -9.29
C PRO A 531 -38.72 8.22 -10.07
N LEU A 532 -37.79 8.97 -9.53
CA LEU A 532 -37.16 10.10 -10.25
C LEU A 532 -36.41 9.59 -11.45
N GLN A 533 -36.72 10.14 -12.64
CA GLN A 533 -35.92 9.91 -13.84
C GLN A 533 -34.68 10.81 -13.79
N PHE A 534 -33.49 10.20 -13.66
CA PHE A 534 -32.23 10.93 -13.63
C PHE A 534 -31.95 11.54 -14.99
N GLN A 535 -31.91 12.87 -15.05
CA GLN A 535 -31.51 13.64 -16.23
C GLN A 535 -30.30 14.49 -15.86
N PRO A 536 -29.39 14.81 -16.80
CA PRO A 536 -28.28 15.70 -16.52
C PRO A 536 -28.75 17.04 -15.92
N GLY A 537 -28.10 17.45 -14.82
CA GLY A 537 -28.40 18.70 -14.14
C GLY A 537 -29.49 18.66 -13.07
N ILE A 538 -30.23 17.53 -12.88
CA ILE A 538 -31.18 17.40 -11.76
C ILE A 538 -30.46 17.16 -10.43
N ILE A 539 -29.34 16.45 -10.45
CA ILE A 539 -28.49 16.21 -9.29
C ILE A 539 -27.10 16.70 -9.61
N ILE A 540 -26.59 17.59 -8.76
CA ILE A 540 -25.21 18.09 -8.85
C ILE A 540 -24.47 17.55 -7.63
N ALA A 541 -23.38 16.80 -7.87
CA ALA A 541 -22.51 16.31 -6.82
C ALA A 541 -21.32 17.27 -6.65
N ASN A 542 -21.25 17.92 -5.49
CA ASN A 542 -20.18 18.83 -5.13
C ASN A 542 -19.30 18.19 -4.08
N ARG A 543 -17.99 18.20 -4.31
CA ARG A 543 -17.00 17.80 -3.32
C ARG A 543 -16.18 19.03 -2.96
N LYS A 544 -16.11 19.38 -1.67
CA LYS A 544 -15.36 20.55 -1.16
C LYS A 544 -14.17 20.07 -0.33
N GLY A 545 -13.16 20.91 -0.20
CA GLY A 545 -11.94 20.61 0.56
C GLY A 545 -10.90 19.96 -0.31
N LEU A 546 -10.14 19.04 0.25
CA LEU A 546 -9.23 18.17 -0.50
C LEU A 546 -10.01 17.24 -1.45
N TYR A 547 -11.29 17.00 -1.18
CA TYR A 547 -12.27 16.45 -2.12
C TYR A 547 -12.56 17.48 -3.20
N MET A 548 -11.95 17.27 -4.32
CA MET A 548 -12.14 18.14 -5.47
C MET A 548 -13.45 17.76 -6.19
N ALA A 549 -14.11 18.75 -6.78
CA ALA A 549 -15.14 18.48 -7.78
C ALA A 549 -14.59 17.48 -8.85
N PRO A 550 -15.42 16.69 -9.52
CA PRO A 550 -14.96 15.71 -10.52
C PRO A 550 -13.98 16.33 -11.54
N ASP A 551 -14.23 17.55 -12.00
CA ASP A 551 -13.33 18.27 -12.93
C ASP A 551 -11.98 18.61 -12.30
N THR A 552 -11.96 18.95 -11.00
CA THR A 552 -10.72 19.27 -10.28
C THR A 552 -9.95 17.98 -9.94
N MET A 553 -10.67 16.88 -9.66
CA MET A 553 -10.04 15.56 -9.50
C MET A 553 -9.35 15.14 -10.79
N LYS A 554 -10.02 15.30 -11.94
CA LYS A 554 -9.45 14.99 -13.24
C LYS A 554 -8.29 15.94 -13.59
N ALA A 555 -8.38 17.21 -13.23
CA ALA A 555 -7.28 18.14 -13.37
C ALA A 555 -6.08 17.75 -12.50
N ARG A 556 -6.30 17.29 -11.27
CA ARG A 556 -5.24 16.78 -10.38
C ARG A 556 -4.63 15.50 -10.92
N GLU A 557 -5.45 14.55 -11.34
CA GLU A 557 -5.00 13.32 -12.02
C GLU A 557 -4.13 13.65 -13.23
N ASN A 558 -4.59 14.56 -14.09
CA ASN A 558 -3.83 15.01 -15.27
C ASN A 558 -2.50 15.68 -14.88
N GLN A 559 -2.48 16.48 -13.81
CA GLN A 559 -1.25 17.08 -13.30
C GLN A 559 -0.26 16.02 -12.81
N LEU A 560 -0.72 15.03 -12.06
CA LEU A 560 0.10 13.91 -11.60
C LEU A 560 0.61 13.09 -12.79
N MET A 561 -0.24 12.82 -13.77
CA MET A 561 0.14 12.12 -15.00
C MET A 561 1.18 12.90 -15.81
N ALA A 562 1.07 14.21 -15.91
CA ALA A 562 2.05 15.05 -16.63
C ALA A 562 3.44 14.98 -15.97
N VAL A 563 3.49 15.04 -14.65
CA VAL A 563 4.74 14.86 -13.88
C VAL A 563 5.31 13.46 -14.14
N GLU A 564 4.48 12.43 -14.08
CA GLU A 564 4.88 11.04 -14.31
C GLU A 564 5.44 10.84 -15.72
N GLN A 565 4.75 11.32 -16.74
CA GLN A 565 5.18 11.22 -18.14
C GLN A 565 6.53 11.88 -18.41
N SER A 566 6.82 12.99 -17.70
CA SER A 566 8.14 13.65 -17.83
C SER A 566 9.27 12.74 -17.35
N PHE A 567 9.06 12.03 -16.24
CA PHE A 567 10.04 11.08 -15.74
C PHE A 567 10.09 9.78 -16.55
N GLU A 568 8.95 9.28 -17.01
CA GLU A 568 8.87 8.09 -17.86
C GLU A 568 9.67 8.26 -19.15
N LYS A 569 9.61 9.44 -19.75
CA LYS A 569 10.43 9.76 -20.93
C LYS A 569 11.92 9.63 -20.63
N THR A 570 12.38 10.22 -19.53
CA THR A 570 13.78 10.14 -19.10
C THR A 570 14.19 8.69 -18.79
N ASP A 571 13.33 7.92 -18.12
CA ASP A 571 13.57 6.51 -17.82
C ASP A 571 13.72 5.67 -19.11
N ILE A 572 12.88 5.92 -20.12
CA ILE A 572 12.92 5.23 -21.42
C ILE A 572 14.20 5.59 -22.19
N GLU A 573 14.60 6.86 -22.17
CA GLU A 573 15.84 7.31 -22.81
C GLU A 573 17.06 6.63 -22.16
N TYR A 574 17.06 6.55 -20.83
CA TYR A 574 18.11 5.84 -20.10
C TYR A 574 18.11 4.32 -20.40
N GLN A 575 16.97 3.66 -20.47
CA GLN A 575 16.89 2.24 -20.82
C GLN A 575 17.46 1.97 -22.21
N LYS A 576 17.20 2.84 -23.20
CA LYS A 576 17.78 2.75 -24.53
C LYS A 576 19.28 2.90 -24.52
N TYR A 577 19.78 3.88 -23.75
CA TYR A 577 21.20 4.08 -23.54
C TYR A 577 21.87 2.84 -22.92
N PHE A 578 21.28 2.30 -21.87
CA PHE A 578 21.81 1.13 -21.18
C PHE A 578 21.79 -0.13 -22.05
N ALA A 579 20.74 -0.34 -22.83
CA ALA A 579 20.67 -1.42 -23.82
C ALA A 579 21.79 -1.29 -24.87
N PHE A 580 22.03 -0.07 -25.35
CA PHE A 580 23.10 0.21 -26.30
C PHE A 580 24.49 -0.01 -25.68
N LYS A 581 24.74 0.41 -24.44
CA LYS A 581 25.97 0.14 -23.68
C LYS A 581 26.25 -1.37 -23.60
N ASN A 582 25.25 -2.18 -23.21
CA ASN A 582 25.35 -3.64 -23.12
C ASN A 582 25.65 -4.28 -24.47
N ASP A 583 25.04 -3.79 -25.55
CA ASP A 583 25.32 -4.28 -26.92
C ASP A 583 26.77 -4.01 -27.32
N LEU A 584 27.31 -2.83 -26.98
CA LEU A 584 28.71 -2.48 -27.21
C LEU A 584 29.67 -3.36 -26.39
N GLU A 585 29.37 -3.64 -25.13
CA GLU A 585 30.15 -4.56 -24.30
C GLU A 585 30.15 -5.98 -24.90
N ALA A 586 29.00 -6.50 -25.28
CA ALA A 586 28.90 -7.81 -25.93
C ALA A 586 29.72 -7.86 -27.23
N LYS A 587 29.67 -6.80 -28.03
CA LYS A 587 30.46 -6.66 -29.25
C LYS A 587 31.95 -6.59 -28.98
N LEU A 588 32.35 -5.83 -27.98
CA LEU A 588 33.76 -5.76 -27.53
C LEU A 588 34.30 -7.14 -27.15
N TYR A 589 33.58 -7.90 -26.32
CA TYR A 589 33.96 -9.25 -25.92
C TYR A 589 34.00 -10.21 -27.11
N ALA A 590 33.06 -10.12 -28.05
CA ALA A 590 33.09 -10.94 -29.28
C ALA A 590 34.31 -10.65 -30.15
N ILE A 591 34.68 -9.38 -30.32
CA ILE A 591 35.87 -8.96 -31.06
C ILE A 591 37.14 -9.45 -30.33
N ARG A 592 37.24 -9.28 -29.01
CA ARG A 592 38.35 -9.71 -28.18
C ARG A 592 38.61 -11.23 -28.30
N ASN A 593 37.56 -12.02 -28.24
CA ASN A 593 37.66 -13.47 -28.42
C ASN A 593 38.17 -13.85 -29.79
N LYS A 594 37.73 -13.16 -30.85
CA LYS A 594 38.25 -13.40 -32.22
C LYS A 594 39.70 -12.95 -32.38
N VAL A 595 40.10 -11.83 -31.79
CA VAL A 595 41.49 -11.35 -31.77
C VAL A 595 42.39 -12.37 -31.10
N ASN A 596 41.99 -12.92 -29.96
CA ASN A 596 42.71 -13.96 -29.25
C ASN A 596 42.82 -15.26 -30.08
N SER A 597 41.70 -15.73 -30.63
CA SER A 597 41.66 -16.99 -31.43
C SER A 597 42.53 -16.91 -32.71
N LYS A 598 42.68 -15.73 -33.28
CA LYS A 598 43.51 -15.47 -34.47
C LYS A 598 44.93 -15.00 -34.16
N ASN A 599 45.32 -14.91 -32.88
CA ASN A 599 46.61 -14.39 -32.41
C ASN A 599 46.97 -12.98 -32.93
N LEU A 600 45.96 -12.10 -33.06
CA LEU A 600 46.12 -10.75 -33.63
C LEU A 600 46.44 -9.68 -32.55
N GLY A 601 46.56 -10.03 -31.28
CA GLY A 601 46.66 -9.09 -30.17
C GLY A 601 47.85 -8.13 -30.22
N ASN A 602 48.95 -8.55 -30.86
CA ASN A 602 50.17 -7.73 -31.04
C ASN A 602 50.13 -6.85 -32.30
N ASN A 603 49.11 -6.95 -33.14
CA ASN A 603 48.96 -6.10 -34.33
C ASN A 603 48.73 -4.64 -33.91
N ILE A 604 49.17 -3.71 -34.72
CA ILE A 604 49.08 -2.28 -34.44
C ILE A 604 47.75 -1.73 -34.99
N PHE A 605 46.98 -1.07 -34.13
CA PHE A 605 45.81 -0.29 -34.47
C PHE A 605 45.96 1.13 -33.91
N GLN A 606 45.90 2.13 -34.79
CA GLN A 606 46.07 3.55 -34.42
C GLN A 606 47.34 3.85 -33.55
N GLY A 607 48.45 3.16 -33.80
CA GLY A 607 49.73 3.39 -33.11
C GLY A 607 49.93 2.63 -31.80
N MET A 608 48.96 1.81 -31.36
CA MET A 608 49.09 0.96 -30.17
C MET A 608 48.77 -0.51 -30.48
N LYS A 609 49.10 -1.43 -29.59
CA LYS A 609 48.72 -2.84 -29.77
C LYS A 609 47.19 -2.99 -29.73
N LEU A 610 46.67 -3.86 -30.57
CA LEU A 610 45.22 -4.09 -30.68
C LEU A 610 44.56 -4.50 -29.34
N MET A 611 45.27 -5.31 -28.54
CA MET A 611 44.76 -5.68 -27.21
C MET A 611 44.73 -4.50 -26.25
N ASP A 612 45.69 -3.58 -26.32
CA ASP A 612 45.71 -2.37 -25.50
C ASP A 612 44.58 -1.44 -25.91
N ALA A 613 44.32 -1.26 -27.21
CA ALA A 613 43.20 -0.49 -27.73
C ALA A 613 41.84 -1.05 -27.29
N LEU A 614 41.67 -2.38 -27.27
CA LEU A 614 40.44 -3.01 -26.77
C LEU A 614 40.30 -2.86 -25.25
N SER A 615 41.40 -2.85 -24.50
CA SER A 615 41.38 -2.62 -23.05
C SER A 615 41.03 -1.17 -22.72
N ASP A 616 41.52 -0.18 -23.50
CA ASP A 616 41.13 1.22 -23.32
C ASP A 616 39.66 1.46 -23.62
N ILE A 617 39.10 0.80 -24.63
CA ILE A 617 37.67 0.82 -24.92
C ILE A 617 36.86 0.22 -23.76
N GLU A 618 37.30 -0.94 -23.23
CA GLU A 618 36.69 -1.59 -22.07
C GLU A 618 36.68 -0.67 -20.86
N ASN A 619 37.82 -0.08 -20.52
CA ASN A 619 37.95 0.86 -19.42
C ASN A 619 37.04 2.10 -19.60
N THR A 620 36.87 2.57 -20.84
CA THR A 620 36.00 3.69 -21.13
C THR A 620 34.53 3.31 -20.92
N ILE A 621 34.08 2.13 -21.37
CA ILE A 621 32.71 1.66 -21.20
C ILE A 621 32.38 1.34 -19.73
N THR A 622 33.33 0.61 -19.06
CA THR A 622 33.11 0.15 -17.67
C THR A 622 33.40 1.23 -16.63
N GLY A 623 34.23 2.22 -16.95
CA GLY A 623 34.55 3.34 -16.07
C GLY A 623 33.41 4.37 -15.93
N VAL A 624 32.41 4.34 -16.84
CA VAL A 624 31.23 5.20 -16.74
C VAL A 624 30.31 4.64 -15.68
N SER A 625 30.00 5.44 -14.66
CA SER A 625 29.04 5.06 -13.64
C SER A 625 27.66 4.84 -14.27
N ASP A 626 26.84 3.96 -13.69
CA ASP A 626 25.48 3.68 -14.19
C ASP A 626 24.53 4.90 -14.11
N GLU A 627 25.01 6.03 -13.64
CA GLU A 627 24.25 7.28 -13.52
C GLU A 627 24.72 8.35 -14.51
N GLU A 628 25.77 8.08 -15.26
CA GLU A 628 26.30 8.98 -16.27
C GLU A 628 25.91 8.50 -17.66
N VAL A 629 25.46 9.43 -18.48
CA VAL A 629 25.18 9.19 -19.90
C VAL A 629 26.25 9.89 -20.70
N ILE A 630 27.09 9.11 -21.38
CA ILE A 630 28.09 9.63 -22.30
C ILE A 630 27.74 9.29 -23.74
N ASP A 631 28.31 10.01 -24.69
CA ASP A 631 28.18 9.63 -26.09
C ASP A 631 28.99 8.36 -26.39
N LEU A 632 28.31 7.24 -26.64
CA LEU A 632 28.89 5.95 -26.96
C LEU A 632 29.12 5.73 -28.47
N MET A 633 28.69 6.65 -29.34
CA MET A 633 28.88 6.53 -30.80
C MET A 633 30.35 6.48 -31.24
N PRO A 634 31.26 7.26 -30.65
CA PRO A 634 32.70 7.13 -30.94
C PRO A 634 33.24 5.72 -30.68
N ILE A 635 32.83 5.12 -29.57
CA ILE A 635 33.22 3.75 -29.18
C ILE A 635 32.69 2.73 -30.19
N GLN A 636 31.42 2.84 -30.58
CA GLN A 636 30.82 1.99 -31.63
C GLN A 636 31.62 2.07 -32.93
N ASN A 637 31.97 3.29 -33.33
CA ASN A 637 32.76 3.51 -34.57
C ASN A 637 34.14 2.89 -34.48
N GLN A 638 34.85 3.00 -33.34
CA GLN A 638 36.13 2.35 -33.13
C GLN A 638 36.02 0.83 -33.18
N LEU A 639 35.04 0.21 -32.53
CA LEU A 639 34.81 -1.24 -32.58
C LEU A 639 34.48 -1.71 -34.02
N ASN A 640 33.69 -0.94 -34.78
CA ASN A 640 33.40 -1.23 -36.18
C ASN A 640 34.65 -1.16 -37.04
N GLN A 641 35.52 -0.15 -36.83
CA GLN A 641 36.77 0.03 -37.55
C GLN A 641 37.74 -1.12 -37.27
N ILE A 642 37.88 -1.53 -36.00
CA ILE A 642 38.68 -2.71 -35.63
C ILE A 642 38.15 -3.97 -36.34
N ALA A 643 36.86 -4.21 -36.25
CA ALA A 643 36.25 -5.39 -36.88
C ALA A 643 36.48 -5.44 -38.39
N THR A 644 36.36 -4.29 -39.06
CA THR A 644 36.58 -4.18 -40.52
C THR A 644 38.06 -4.34 -40.88
N THR A 645 38.97 -3.64 -40.18
CA THR A 645 40.41 -3.67 -40.46
C THR A 645 40.99 -5.07 -40.31
N PHE A 646 40.60 -5.79 -39.28
CA PHE A 646 41.15 -7.13 -38.99
C PHE A 646 40.23 -8.28 -39.45
N ARG A 647 39.15 -8.00 -40.18
CA ARG A 647 38.15 -8.98 -40.70
C ARG A 647 37.67 -9.92 -39.59
N LEU A 648 37.19 -9.34 -38.50
CA LEU A 648 36.75 -10.04 -37.27
C LEU A 648 35.24 -10.35 -37.25
#